data_dc18278eb1db7b19205a66eaec76f3a1
#
_entry.id   dc18278eb1db7b19205a66eaec76f3a1
#
_cell.length_a   1.000
_cell.length_b   1.000
_cell.length_c   1.000
_cell.angle_alpha   90.00
_cell.angle_beta   90.00
_cell.angle_gamma   90.00
#
_symmetry.space_group_name_H-M   'P 1'
#
loop_
_entity.id
_entity.type
_entity.pdbx_description
1 polymer ?
#
loop_
_entity_poly.entity_id
_entity_poly.type
_entity_poly.pdbx_seq_one_letter_code
_entity_poly.pdbx_strand_id
1 'polypeptide(L)'
;MHCFRAALATLCCILPIALPAQNAPAAQAASIPVSVEQLQALSGEFSSTTDPDTPLSFYVQDGKLTVESERGVPTILTSISPLQFAVPESKNTFTFTLDASGHGTSVVHSSEPDTVYHRTGLPVHHLFHDYQRADAMIPMRDGVRLHAVILKPADIATPLPILMQRTPYGCDGTSRASFFGGRPELARDGYLYVCEDIRGRFKSEGEFVMMRPLADHSNPKAIDESTDTYDTIDWLLKNVPGNNGRAGVVGTSYPGFLAMMAGIDPNPAVKAISPQAPMIDVWKGDDFFHNGAFRQSYGYDYVMGMESSKENSEVSYGKDKDGKPVDGYDFFLQRGSFAEDVKRSGSKMLPTWKLFLEHPAYDSVWSSRGVENHLDTVAVPTLTVGGYYDQEDMYGPQEEYAKLQPHNTQHDNFLTLGPWRHGYWAASSRHLGDLNFGQPIGKEFRTDIEAKFFGHYLKDEPGFDLENTASFQTGSNTWQRYSVFPPLKAETNSLYLLPGGQLSWNGPTAQGKTTYASDPANPVPYRHRPIQPTYSQGSQWFNWLTEDQRFVTARPDVAVFKLPVLKKDLVVTGEVVADIYASTTGTDNDMVVKLIDQYPDDDPDPKMRGYQLMTNAEIFRGRYLSGFDNPTPLRANSVHEYRYSLHDIDHVFKAGHTVLVEVQSSWFPLYDRNPQTFVPNIMTAKPEDYKPATITILSDPDHQSSLQLPLMNPCDHIECF
;
A
#
# COMPACT_ATOMS: atom_id res chain seq x y z
N MET A 1 17.46 5.58 15.79
CA MET A 1 18.64 6.08 15.06
C MET A 1 18.79 5.25 13.81
N HIS A 2 18.76 5.80 12.64
CA HIS A 2 18.84 5.24 11.28
C HIS A 2 17.48 4.90 10.64
N CYS A 3 16.75 5.93 10.27
CA CYS A 3 15.81 5.90 9.15
C CYS A 3 16.24 6.96 8.14
N PHE A 4 17.33 6.68 7.42
CA PHE A 4 17.76 7.38 6.23
C PHE A 4 18.36 6.37 5.26
N ARG A 5 17.53 5.38 4.87
CA ARG A 5 17.83 4.54 3.71
C ARG A 5 16.88 4.92 2.58
N ALA A 6 16.93 6.08 2.10
CA ALA A 6 16.24 6.51 0.90
C ALA A 6 16.15 8.03 0.81
N ALA A 7 17.25 8.73 0.98
CA ALA A 7 17.19 10.19 0.84
C ALA A 7 17.16 10.64 -0.63
N LEU A 8 17.33 9.75 -1.60
CA LEU A 8 17.27 10.11 -3.02
C LEU A 8 16.45 9.17 -3.91
N ALA A 9 16.21 7.93 -3.53
CA ALA A 9 15.50 6.98 -4.40
C ALA A 9 14.20 6.42 -3.82
N THR A 10 13.84 6.66 -2.55
CA THR A 10 12.69 6.00 -1.94
C THR A 10 11.96 6.93 -0.97
N LEU A 11 11.45 8.08 -1.44
CA LEU A 11 10.44 8.82 -0.70
C LEU A 11 9.05 8.35 -1.15
N CYS A 12 8.80 7.07 -0.97
CA CYS A 12 7.46 6.55 -1.03
C CYS A 12 6.87 6.56 0.36
N CYS A 13 5.73 7.20 0.52
CA CYS A 13 4.87 7.15 1.70
C CYS A 13 5.64 6.92 3.01
N ILE A 14 6.62 7.77 3.26
CA ILE A 14 7.20 7.84 4.57
C ILE A 14 6.14 8.56 5.39
N LEU A 15 5.47 7.82 6.26
CA LEU A 15 5.06 8.44 7.51
C LEU A 15 6.26 9.27 7.98
N PRO A 16 6.17 10.58 8.18
CA PRO A 16 7.28 11.32 8.75
C PRO A 16 7.56 10.70 10.11
N ILE A 17 8.62 9.90 10.18
CA ILE A 17 9.13 9.42 11.45
C ILE A 17 9.48 10.66 12.23
N ALA A 18 8.83 10.88 13.36
CA ALA A 18 9.12 11.97 14.27
C ALA A 18 10.62 11.98 14.55
N LEU A 19 11.30 13.03 14.14
CA LEU A 19 12.68 13.28 14.59
C LEU A 19 12.63 13.42 16.11
N PRO A 20 13.48 12.72 16.86
CA PRO A 20 13.64 13.01 18.27
C PRO A 20 14.07 14.48 18.43
N ALA A 21 13.54 15.13 19.45
CA ALA A 21 13.81 16.52 19.80
C ALA A 21 15.26 16.91 19.53
N GLN A 22 15.43 17.97 18.77
CA GLN A 22 16.62 18.74 18.47
C GLN A 22 17.93 18.21 19.10
N ASN A 23 18.60 17.32 18.38
CA ASN A 23 20.05 17.22 18.54
C ASN A 23 20.66 18.50 17.92
N ALA A 24 21.54 19.13 18.62
CA ALA A 24 22.30 20.28 18.14
C ALA A 24 22.81 20.03 16.71
N PRO A 25 22.83 21.06 15.83
CA PRO A 25 23.26 20.88 14.45
C PRO A 25 24.61 20.17 14.43
N ALA A 26 24.72 19.11 13.66
CA ALA A 26 25.97 18.40 13.48
C ALA A 26 27.01 19.41 13.02
N ALA A 27 28.15 19.49 13.74
CA ALA A 27 29.22 20.39 13.37
C ALA A 27 29.53 20.22 11.90
N GLN A 28 29.36 21.29 11.13
CA GLN A 28 29.59 21.29 9.68
C GLN A 28 31.06 20.92 9.47
N ALA A 29 31.32 19.84 8.71
CA ALA A 29 32.70 19.45 8.37
C ALA A 29 33.40 20.65 7.71
N ALA A 30 34.65 20.94 8.14
CA ALA A 30 35.39 22.04 7.57
C ALA A 30 35.58 21.82 6.08
N SER A 31 35.09 22.76 5.25
CA SER A 31 35.24 22.69 3.78
C SER A 31 36.73 22.81 3.41
N ILE A 32 37.19 21.92 2.56
CA ILE A 32 38.51 22.03 1.94
C ILE A 32 38.35 22.59 0.51
N PRO A 33 39.33 23.38 0.03
CA PRO A 33 39.30 23.84 -1.35
C PRO A 33 39.60 22.70 -2.34
N VAL A 34 38.75 22.55 -3.35
CA VAL A 34 38.92 21.66 -4.49
C VAL A 34 38.85 22.52 -5.75
N SER A 35 39.75 22.31 -6.72
CA SER A 35 39.76 23.15 -7.93
C SER A 35 38.56 22.84 -8.82
N VAL A 36 38.13 23.82 -9.63
CA VAL A 36 37.04 23.68 -10.59
C VAL A 36 37.31 22.56 -11.57
N GLU A 37 38.55 22.39 -12.01
CA GLU A 37 38.98 21.32 -12.94
C GLU A 37 38.78 19.93 -12.28
N GLN A 38 39.13 19.80 -11.00
CA GLN A 38 38.87 18.55 -10.24
C GLN A 38 37.39 18.28 -10.08
N LEU A 39 36.57 19.31 -9.78
CA LEU A 39 35.13 19.15 -9.70
C LEU A 39 34.51 18.78 -11.05
N GLN A 40 35.01 19.37 -12.16
CA GLN A 40 34.57 19.02 -13.51
C GLN A 40 34.92 17.57 -13.87
N ALA A 41 36.04 17.02 -13.40
CA ALA A 41 36.41 15.64 -13.61
C ALA A 41 35.46 14.65 -12.90
N LEU A 42 34.80 15.09 -11.81
CA LEU A 42 33.78 14.32 -11.09
C LEU A 42 32.37 14.49 -11.67
N SER A 43 32.15 15.50 -12.52
CA SER A 43 30.85 15.80 -13.10
C SER A 43 30.41 14.71 -14.09
N GLY A 44 29.15 14.32 -14.07
CA GLY A 44 28.57 13.29 -14.93
C GLY A 44 27.20 12.83 -14.43
N GLU A 45 26.55 12.00 -15.22
CA GLU A 45 25.40 11.22 -14.80
C GLU A 45 25.89 9.85 -14.28
N PHE A 46 25.34 9.38 -13.17
CA PHE A 46 25.72 8.14 -12.51
C PHE A 46 24.46 7.34 -12.17
N SER A 47 24.43 6.05 -12.56
CA SER A 47 23.29 5.16 -12.34
C SER A 47 23.71 3.89 -11.62
N SER A 48 22.84 3.34 -10.79
CA SER A 48 23.04 2.03 -10.16
C SER A 48 22.38 0.92 -10.99
N THR A 49 22.84 -0.30 -10.81
CA THR A 49 22.21 -1.47 -11.44
C THR A 49 20.92 -1.88 -10.74
N THR A 50 20.74 -1.47 -9.48
CA THR A 50 19.55 -1.79 -8.66
C THR A 50 18.39 -0.83 -8.91
N ASP A 51 18.68 0.43 -9.24
CA ASP A 51 17.70 1.43 -9.66
C ASP A 51 18.27 2.28 -10.81
N PRO A 52 18.23 1.80 -12.04
CA PRO A 52 18.76 2.52 -13.21
C PRO A 52 17.90 3.70 -13.62
N ASP A 53 16.67 3.82 -13.10
CA ASP A 53 15.66 4.77 -13.56
C ASP A 53 15.72 6.12 -12.81
N THR A 54 16.52 6.20 -11.73
CA THR A 54 16.75 7.42 -10.94
C THR A 54 18.24 7.77 -10.85
N PRO A 55 18.89 8.09 -12.00
CA PRO A 55 20.31 8.44 -12.01
C PRO A 55 20.57 9.73 -11.22
N LEU A 56 21.79 9.83 -10.67
CA LEU A 56 22.32 11.01 -10.02
C LEU A 56 23.13 11.83 -11.02
N SER A 57 22.84 13.10 -11.12
CA SER A 57 23.56 14.05 -11.97
C SER A 57 24.45 14.96 -11.13
N PHE A 58 25.75 14.94 -11.36
CA PHE A 58 26.73 15.79 -10.68
C PHE A 58 27.31 16.80 -11.68
N TYR A 59 27.31 18.09 -11.29
CA TYR A 59 27.86 19.17 -12.10
C TYR A 59 28.41 20.31 -11.23
N VAL A 60 29.16 21.20 -11.85
CA VAL A 60 29.71 22.38 -11.15
C VAL A 60 28.77 23.55 -11.31
N GLN A 61 28.31 24.11 -10.22
CA GLN A 61 27.53 25.33 -10.12
C GLN A 61 28.20 26.28 -9.13
N ASP A 62 28.44 27.52 -9.50
CA ASP A 62 29.10 28.55 -8.69
C ASP A 62 30.42 28.09 -8.04
N GLY A 63 31.21 27.32 -8.79
CA GLY A 63 32.48 26.76 -8.32
C GLY A 63 32.38 25.66 -7.28
N LYS A 64 31.21 25.07 -7.10
CA LYS A 64 30.93 23.96 -6.17
C LYS A 64 30.29 22.79 -6.89
N LEU A 65 30.50 21.58 -6.36
CA LEU A 65 29.85 20.39 -6.87
C LEU A 65 28.38 20.38 -6.40
N THR A 66 27.49 20.22 -7.36
CA THR A 66 26.04 20.12 -7.13
C THR A 66 25.57 18.75 -7.57
N VAL A 67 24.64 18.13 -6.83
CA VAL A 67 23.95 16.88 -7.20
C VAL A 67 22.47 17.14 -7.34
N GLU A 68 21.88 16.53 -8.37
CA GLU A 68 20.42 16.46 -8.55
C GLU A 68 20.01 15.10 -9.12
N SER A 69 18.74 14.80 -9.12
CA SER A 69 18.12 13.69 -9.85
C SER A 69 16.73 14.11 -10.30
N GLU A 70 16.01 13.26 -11.03
CA GLU A 70 14.62 13.59 -11.42
C GLU A 70 13.70 13.89 -10.21
N ARG A 71 14.07 13.39 -9.01
CA ARG A 71 13.30 13.53 -7.76
C ARG A 71 14.03 14.34 -6.68
N GLY A 72 15.30 14.62 -6.89
CA GLY A 72 16.15 15.32 -5.95
C GLY A 72 16.52 16.70 -6.47
N VAL A 73 16.00 17.76 -5.83
CA VAL A 73 16.32 19.15 -6.21
C VAL A 73 17.83 19.42 -6.15
N PRO A 74 18.36 20.33 -6.98
CA PRO A 74 19.78 20.68 -6.96
C PRO A 74 20.28 21.01 -5.55
N THR A 75 21.27 20.25 -5.10
CA THR A 75 21.85 20.35 -3.76
C THR A 75 23.35 20.59 -3.87
N ILE A 76 23.80 21.74 -3.38
CA ILE A 76 25.22 22.10 -3.35
C ILE A 76 25.92 21.32 -2.25
N LEU A 77 26.96 20.57 -2.62
CA LEU A 77 27.72 19.72 -1.71
C LEU A 77 28.90 20.49 -1.07
N THR A 78 29.27 20.07 0.13
CA THR A 78 30.46 20.61 0.84
C THR A 78 31.60 19.61 0.71
N SER A 79 32.72 20.03 0.13
CA SER A 79 33.92 19.20 -0.01
C SER A 79 34.62 18.99 1.33
N ILE A 80 34.79 17.71 1.73
CA ILE A 80 35.50 17.29 2.96
C ILE A 80 36.81 16.56 2.65
N SER A 81 36.96 16.09 1.42
CA SER A 81 38.21 15.62 0.82
C SER A 81 38.12 15.85 -0.71
N PRO A 82 39.22 15.67 -1.50
CA PRO A 82 39.15 15.79 -2.94
C PRO A 82 38.13 14.87 -3.63
N LEU A 83 37.77 13.75 -2.99
CA LEU A 83 36.86 12.72 -3.53
C LEU A 83 35.62 12.50 -2.65
N GLN A 84 35.46 13.24 -1.54
CA GLN A 84 34.34 13.04 -0.64
C GLN A 84 33.64 14.38 -0.35
N PHE A 85 32.31 14.36 -0.47
CA PHE A 85 31.45 15.52 -0.38
C PHE A 85 30.29 15.26 0.58
N ALA A 86 30.07 16.19 1.53
CA ALA A 86 28.97 16.12 2.49
C ALA A 86 27.71 16.73 1.91
N VAL A 87 26.56 16.09 2.20
CA VAL A 87 25.23 16.62 1.93
C VAL A 87 24.87 17.62 3.05
N PRO A 88 24.45 18.87 2.73
CA PRO A 88 24.06 19.86 3.72
C PRO A 88 22.99 19.34 4.70
N GLU A 89 23.09 19.76 5.95
CA GLU A 89 22.13 19.40 7.03
C GLU A 89 21.94 17.89 7.25
N SER A 90 22.87 17.08 6.72
CA SER A 90 22.87 15.62 6.80
C SER A 90 24.23 15.10 7.28
N LYS A 91 24.26 13.85 7.78
CA LYS A 91 25.52 13.11 8.03
C LYS A 91 25.99 12.33 6.82
N ASN A 92 25.22 12.39 5.71
CA ASN A 92 25.50 11.63 4.52
C ASN A 92 26.59 12.28 3.67
N THR A 93 27.32 11.43 2.95
CA THR A 93 28.39 11.84 2.05
C THR A 93 28.32 11.06 0.74
N PHE A 94 28.84 11.67 -0.32
CA PHE A 94 29.16 11.03 -1.58
C PHE A 94 30.66 10.82 -1.66
N THR A 95 31.10 9.60 -2.02
CA THR A 95 32.52 9.24 -2.20
C THR A 95 32.74 8.74 -3.61
N PHE A 96 33.63 9.42 -4.36
CA PHE A 96 33.95 9.12 -5.76
C PHE A 96 35.15 8.19 -5.87
N THR A 97 35.16 7.38 -6.94
CA THR A 97 36.29 6.63 -7.44
C THR A 97 36.71 7.18 -8.80
N LEU A 98 38.02 7.28 -9.04
CA LEU A 98 38.60 7.80 -10.30
C LEU A 98 39.19 6.68 -11.16
N ASP A 99 39.21 6.94 -12.48
CA ASP A 99 40.08 6.17 -13.41
C ASP A 99 41.53 6.67 -13.40
N ALA A 100 42.36 6.06 -14.22
CA ALA A 100 43.78 6.43 -14.35
C ALA A 100 43.98 7.85 -14.97
N SER A 101 42.98 8.40 -15.63
CA SER A 101 42.99 9.77 -16.20
C SER A 101 42.47 10.83 -15.23
N GLY A 102 42.00 10.43 -14.06
CA GLY A 102 41.50 11.32 -13.01
C GLY A 102 40.03 11.68 -13.11
N HIS A 103 39.26 10.97 -13.96
CA HIS A 103 37.82 11.19 -14.08
C HIS A 103 37.02 10.26 -13.14
N GLY A 104 35.91 10.76 -12.60
CA GLY A 104 35.00 9.99 -11.76
C GLY A 104 34.35 8.83 -12.55
N THR A 105 34.52 7.59 -12.10
CA THR A 105 33.96 6.38 -12.73
C THR A 105 32.75 5.87 -11.95
N SER A 106 32.77 6.07 -10.64
CA SER A 106 31.66 5.64 -9.77
C SER A 106 31.56 6.52 -8.54
N VAL A 107 30.40 6.47 -7.90
CA VAL A 107 30.11 7.16 -6.64
C VAL A 107 29.30 6.26 -5.72
N VAL A 108 29.56 6.36 -4.42
CA VAL A 108 28.81 5.68 -3.36
C VAL A 108 28.22 6.72 -2.43
N HIS A 109 26.93 6.58 -2.09
CA HIS A 109 26.28 7.38 -1.08
C HIS A 109 26.33 6.66 0.27
N SER A 110 26.72 7.36 1.33
CA SER A 110 26.98 6.71 2.63
C SER A 110 25.73 6.12 3.33
N SER A 111 24.53 6.49 2.92
CA SER A 111 23.28 5.83 3.40
C SER A 111 23.02 4.47 2.72
N GLU A 112 23.68 4.22 1.59
CA GLU A 112 23.54 3.02 0.76
C GLU A 112 24.92 2.48 0.40
N PRO A 113 25.72 2.03 1.39
CA PRO A 113 27.14 1.71 1.19
C PRO A 113 27.37 0.54 0.22
N ASP A 114 26.36 -0.32 0.04
CA ASP A 114 26.40 -1.47 -0.85
C ASP A 114 25.97 -1.13 -2.30
N THR A 115 25.44 0.09 -2.53
CA THR A 115 24.99 0.55 -3.85
C THR A 115 26.08 1.40 -4.50
N VAL A 116 26.58 0.94 -5.64
CA VAL A 116 27.57 1.66 -6.44
C VAL A 116 26.87 2.25 -7.66
N TYR A 117 26.95 3.59 -7.80
CA TYR A 117 26.49 4.31 -8.98
C TYR A 117 27.65 4.45 -9.97
N HIS A 118 27.51 3.90 -11.15
CA HIS A 118 28.51 3.97 -12.23
C HIS A 118 28.19 5.10 -13.18
N ARG A 119 29.25 5.76 -13.69
CA ARG A 119 29.10 6.84 -14.66
C ARG A 119 28.49 6.32 -15.95
N THR A 120 27.41 6.95 -16.40
CA THR A 120 26.66 6.60 -17.61
C THR A 120 26.77 7.65 -18.71
N GLY A 121 27.06 8.91 -18.36
CA GLY A 121 27.10 9.99 -19.35
C GLY A 121 27.52 11.35 -18.81
N LEU A 122 27.16 12.37 -19.59
CA LEU A 122 27.28 13.77 -19.18
C LEU A 122 26.19 14.12 -18.16
N PRO A 123 26.39 15.19 -17.36
CA PRO A 123 25.34 15.63 -16.43
C PRO A 123 24.03 15.95 -17.16
N VAL A 124 22.92 15.53 -16.57
CA VAL A 124 21.55 15.85 -17.02
C VAL A 124 20.96 16.86 -16.04
N HIS A 125 20.33 17.90 -16.57
CA HIS A 125 19.64 18.91 -15.79
C HIS A 125 18.13 18.76 -15.93
N HIS A 126 17.45 18.76 -14.80
CA HIS A 126 16.00 18.70 -14.74
C HIS A 126 15.40 20.09 -14.49
N LEU A 127 14.17 20.29 -14.89
CA LEU A 127 13.44 21.50 -14.55
C LEU A 127 12.99 21.44 -13.09
N PHE A 128 13.35 22.45 -12.31
CA PHE A 128 12.91 22.64 -10.95
C PHE A 128 12.40 24.05 -10.73
N HIS A 129 11.09 24.20 -10.55
CA HIS A 129 10.52 25.49 -10.15
C HIS A 129 10.99 25.90 -8.76
N ASP A 130 11.06 27.20 -8.54
CA ASP A 130 11.37 27.76 -7.22
C ASP A 130 10.07 27.95 -6.44
N TYR A 131 9.81 27.04 -5.49
CA TYR A 131 8.61 27.07 -4.65
C TYR A 131 8.82 27.85 -3.36
N GLN A 132 8.02 28.90 -3.18
CA GLN A 132 7.92 29.64 -1.94
C GLN A 132 6.91 28.98 -1.00
N ARG A 133 7.28 28.86 0.28
CA ARG A 133 6.43 28.29 1.33
C ARG A 133 5.73 29.39 2.14
N ALA A 134 4.45 29.17 2.43
CA ALA A 134 3.67 29.90 3.41
C ALA A 134 2.91 28.91 4.30
N ASP A 135 2.72 29.27 5.57
CA ASP A 135 1.92 28.52 6.54
C ASP A 135 0.63 29.30 6.85
N ALA A 136 -0.49 28.62 6.99
CA ALA A 136 -1.78 29.22 7.31
C ALA A 136 -2.55 28.41 8.36
N MET A 137 -3.34 29.12 9.17
CA MET A 137 -4.36 28.50 10.03
C MET A 137 -5.74 28.83 9.46
N ILE A 138 -6.35 27.87 8.80
CA ILE A 138 -7.57 28.04 8.01
C ILE A 138 -8.79 27.79 8.89
N PRO A 139 -9.71 28.76 9.03
CA PRO A 139 -10.91 28.58 9.88
C PRO A 139 -11.95 27.71 9.18
N MET A 140 -12.42 26.69 9.87
CA MET A 140 -13.55 25.85 9.48
C MET A 140 -14.88 26.46 9.92
N ARG A 141 -16.00 25.96 9.41
CA ARG A 141 -17.37 26.43 9.69
C ARG A 141 -17.78 26.41 11.16
N ASP A 142 -17.13 25.59 11.98
CA ASP A 142 -17.33 25.49 13.43
C ASP A 142 -16.36 26.36 14.23
N GLY A 143 -15.45 27.08 13.56
CA GLY A 143 -14.47 27.95 14.17
C GLY A 143 -13.16 27.29 14.57
N VAL A 144 -13.03 25.95 14.43
CA VAL A 144 -11.75 25.24 14.56
C VAL A 144 -10.84 25.65 13.40
N ARG A 145 -9.52 25.76 13.64
CA ARG A 145 -8.56 26.14 12.61
C ARG A 145 -7.66 24.98 12.25
N LEU A 146 -7.52 24.70 10.95
CA LEU A 146 -6.62 23.67 10.43
C LEU A 146 -5.35 24.31 9.89
N HIS A 147 -4.22 23.66 10.18
CA HIS A 147 -2.92 24.09 9.71
C HIS A 147 -2.66 23.58 8.29
N ALA A 148 -2.27 24.48 7.40
CA ALA A 148 -1.90 24.16 6.03
C ALA A 148 -0.54 24.78 5.67
N VAL A 149 0.25 24.02 4.91
CA VAL A 149 1.47 24.49 4.25
C VAL A 149 1.16 24.66 2.76
N ILE A 150 1.43 25.86 2.23
CA ILE A 150 1.16 26.24 0.85
C ILE A 150 2.50 26.47 0.14
N LEU A 151 2.74 25.74 -0.94
CA LEU A 151 3.88 25.92 -1.81
C LEU A 151 3.40 26.58 -3.13
N LYS A 152 3.98 27.73 -3.45
CA LYS A 152 3.67 28.49 -4.67
C LYS A 152 4.92 28.65 -5.54
N PRO A 153 4.89 28.28 -6.84
CA PRO A 153 6.00 28.57 -7.74
C PRO A 153 6.19 30.08 -7.87
N ALA A 154 7.41 30.55 -7.67
CA ALA A 154 7.76 31.98 -7.80
C ALA A 154 8.05 32.42 -9.24
N ASP A 155 8.41 31.44 -10.07
CA ASP A 155 8.85 31.63 -11.48
C ASP A 155 7.71 31.42 -12.50
N ILE A 156 6.49 31.10 -12.06
CA ILE A 156 5.30 30.98 -12.92
C ILE A 156 4.36 32.18 -12.66
N ALA A 157 4.14 32.99 -13.70
CA ALA A 157 3.31 34.17 -13.61
C ALA A 157 1.83 33.96 -13.93
N THR A 158 1.48 32.86 -14.64
CA THR A 158 0.09 32.53 -14.97
C THR A 158 -0.66 31.98 -13.76
N PRO A 159 -1.99 32.19 -13.65
CA PRO A 159 -2.78 31.56 -12.62
C PRO A 159 -2.68 30.04 -12.68
N LEU A 160 -2.49 29.41 -11.52
CA LEU A 160 -2.28 27.98 -11.36
C LEU A 160 -3.44 27.29 -10.61
N PRO A 161 -3.74 26.04 -10.93
CA PRO A 161 -4.67 25.26 -10.13
C PRO A 161 -4.07 24.90 -8.76
N ILE A 162 -4.97 24.68 -7.79
CA ILE A 162 -4.63 24.15 -6.49
C ILE A 162 -4.55 22.62 -6.59
N LEU A 163 -3.46 22.03 -6.09
CA LEU A 163 -3.32 20.60 -5.87
C LEU A 163 -3.20 20.37 -4.37
N MET A 164 -4.19 19.74 -3.76
CA MET A 164 -4.30 19.58 -2.32
C MET A 164 -4.12 18.14 -1.87
N GLN A 165 -3.38 17.95 -0.79
CA GLN A 165 -3.32 16.73 -0.01
C GLN A 165 -3.67 17.05 1.45
N ARG A 166 -4.61 16.30 2.03
CA ARG A 166 -4.90 16.33 3.46
C ARG A 166 -4.27 15.10 4.11
N THR A 167 -3.81 15.19 5.35
CA THR A 167 -3.06 14.09 5.98
C THR A 167 -3.14 14.10 7.50
N PRO A 168 -3.21 12.92 8.14
CA PRO A 168 -3.01 12.78 9.58
C PRO A 168 -1.54 12.69 9.98
N TYR A 169 -0.59 12.73 9.01
CA TYR A 169 0.82 12.37 9.23
C TYR A 169 1.75 13.56 9.40
N GLY A 170 1.26 14.80 9.25
CA GLY A 170 2.01 16.04 9.45
C GLY A 170 2.51 16.70 8.18
N CYS A 171 2.28 18.02 8.10
CA CYS A 171 2.66 18.86 6.95
C CYS A 171 3.92 19.70 7.17
N ASP A 172 4.50 19.73 8.37
CA ASP A 172 5.67 20.57 8.65
C ASP A 172 6.88 20.32 7.75
N GLY A 173 7.06 19.06 7.30
CA GLY A 173 8.11 18.67 6.35
C GLY A 173 7.87 19.08 4.91
N THR A 174 6.71 19.69 4.60
CA THR A 174 6.36 20.09 3.24
C THR A 174 7.26 21.20 2.77
N SER A 175 7.96 20.97 1.69
CA SER A 175 8.95 21.87 1.08
C SER A 175 9.05 21.61 -0.42
N ARG A 176 9.75 22.49 -1.13
CA ARG A 176 10.12 22.24 -2.53
C ARG A 176 10.73 20.85 -2.71
N ALA A 177 11.71 20.50 -1.88
CA ALA A 177 12.41 19.22 -1.98
C ALA A 177 11.47 18.01 -1.76
N SER A 178 10.55 18.08 -0.78
CA SER A 178 9.60 17.00 -0.53
C SER A 178 8.54 16.88 -1.63
N PHE A 179 8.12 17.98 -2.24
CA PHE A 179 7.16 17.93 -3.34
C PHE A 179 7.79 17.29 -4.60
N PHE A 180 8.99 17.74 -5.01
CA PHE A 180 9.73 17.09 -6.09
C PHE A 180 10.09 15.63 -5.74
N GLY A 181 10.44 15.34 -4.51
CA GLY A 181 10.73 13.97 -4.05
C GLY A 181 9.54 13.02 -4.16
N GLY A 182 8.35 13.50 -3.82
CA GLY A 182 7.13 12.70 -3.80
C GLY A 182 6.38 12.64 -5.13
N ARG A 183 6.28 13.79 -5.83
CA ARG A 183 5.46 13.96 -7.05
C ARG A 183 6.21 14.82 -8.08
N PRO A 184 7.33 14.30 -8.63
CA PRO A 184 8.23 15.10 -9.45
C PRO A 184 7.57 15.65 -10.72
N GLU A 185 6.71 14.88 -11.36
CA GLU A 185 6.00 15.28 -12.58
C GLU A 185 5.07 16.45 -12.28
N LEU A 186 4.22 16.34 -11.28
CA LEU A 186 3.28 17.40 -10.86
C LEU A 186 4.03 18.64 -10.35
N ALA A 187 5.17 18.46 -9.67
CA ALA A 187 5.99 19.56 -9.23
C ALA A 187 6.63 20.34 -10.40
N ARG A 188 6.98 19.65 -11.51
CA ARG A 188 7.48 20.27 -12.75
C ARG A 188 6.37 20.94 -13.55
N ASP A 189 5.17 20.39 -13.53
CA ASP A 189 4.03 20.97 -14.22
C ASP A 189 3.56 22.29 -13.59
N GLY A 190 3.91 22.50 -12.31
CA GLY A 190 3.58 23.71 -11.57
C GLY A 190 2.14 23.78 -11.08
N TYR A 191 1.97 23.64 -9.77
CA TYR A 191 0.71 23.75 -9.04
C TYR A 191 0.88 24.63 -7.80
N LEU A 192 -0.20 25.24 -7.31
CA LEU A 192 -0.28 25.70 -5.93
C LEU A 192 -0.47 24.47 -5.07
N TYR A 193 0.62 23.88 -4.53
CA TYR A 193 0.54 22.66 -3.74
C TYR A 193 0.20 22.99 -2.29
N VAL A 194 -0.82 22.30 -1.75
CA VAL A 194 -1.30 22.49 -0.38
C VAL A 194 -1.26 21.17 0.37
N CYS A 195 -0.57 21.15 1.50
CA CYS A 195 -0.64 20.07 2.47
C CYS A 195 -1.36 20.57 3.71
N GLU A 196 -2.42 19.88 4.15
CA GLU A 196 -3.19 20.23 5.34
C GLU A 196 -3.15 19.12 6.39
N ASP A 197 -2.77 19.48 7.62
CA ASP A 197 -2.94 18.63 8.80
C ASP A 197 -4.43 18.51 9.11
N ILE A 198 -4.98 17.29 9.14
CA ILE A 198 -6.39 17.12 9.47
C ILE A 198 -6.69 17.47 10.92
N ARG A 199 -7.97 17.66 11.21
CA ARG A 199 -8.51 18.03 12.52
C ARG A 199 -7.93 17.18 13.65
N GLY A 200 -7.38 17.83 14.68
CA GLY A 200 -6.82 17.19 15.87
C GLY A 200 -5.43 16.56 15.71
N ARG A 201 -4.82 16.67 14.51
CA ARG A 201 -3.46 16.16 14.28
C ARG A 201 -2.46 17.32 14.16
N PHE A 202 -1.22 17.05 14.56
CA PHE A 202 -0.08 17.98 14.47
C PHE A 202 -0.44 19.41 14.91
N LYS A 203 -0.38 20.38 14.02
CA LYS A 203 -0.66 21.79 14.33
C LYS A 203 -2.12 22.18 14.22
N SER A 204 -2.98 21.33 13.65
CA SER A 204 -4.41 21.60 13.56
C SER A 204 -5.12 21.51 14.91
N GLU A 205 -6.11 22.37 15.10
CA GLU A 205 -6.99 22.37 16.26
C GLU A 205 -8.06 21.28 16.17
N GLY A 206 -8.86 21.14 17.22
CA GLY A 206 -9.98 20.19 17.28
C GLY A 206 -9.56 18.82 17.81
N GLU A 207 -10.43 17.82 17.58
CA GLU A 207 -10.26 16.45 18.06
C GLU A 207 -10.10 15.49 16.86
N PHE A 208 -9.07 14.64 16.91
CA PHE A 208 -8.88 13.56 15.94
C PHE A 208 -9.88 12.43 16.19
N VAL A 209 -10.53 12.00 15.13
CA VAL A 209 -11.38 10.80 15.11
C VAL A 209 -10.95 9.95 13.91
N MET A 210 -10.47 8.73 14.19
CA MET A 210 -10.05 7.77 13.17
C MET A 210 -11.21 7.48 12.21
N MET A 211 -11.00 7.68 10.89
CA MET A 211 -12.05 7.49 9.89
C MET A 211 -13.38 8.14 10.34
N ARG A 212 -13.36 9.45 10.53
CA ARG A 212 -14.53 10.20 11.01
C ARG A 212 -15.75 9.88 10.14
N PRO A 213 -16.88 9.45 10.75
CA PRO A 213 -18.10 9.19 9.99
C PRO A 213 -18.57 10.40 9.19
N LEU A 214 -19.15 10.14 8.00
CA LEU A 214 -19.81 11.16 7.22
C LEU A 214 -20.99 11.75 8.03
N ALA A 215 -21.08 13.07 8.07
CA ALA A 215 -22.12 13.79 8.76
C ALA A 215 -23.33 14.06 7.84
N ASP A 216 -24.47 14.42 8.42
CA ASP A 216 -25.62 14.90 7.66
C ASP A 216 -25.38 16.34 7.16
N HIS A 217 -25.05 16.49 5.88
CA HIS A 217 -24.76 17.79 5.26
C HIS A 217 -25.97 18.71 5.10
N SER A 218 -27.20 18.24 5.38
CA SER A 218 -28.35 19.13 5.53
C SER A 218 -28.22 20.06 6.74
N ASN A 219 -27.39 19.69 7.72
CA ASN A 219 -26.99 20.53 8.82
C ASN A 219 -25.78 21.39 8.45
N PRO A 220 -25.89 22.71 8.32
CA PRO A 220 -24.78 23.59 7.89
C PRO A 220 -23.63 23.67 8.91
N LYS A 221 -23.78 23.10 10.11
CA LYS A 221 -22.76 22.99 11.16
C LYS A 221 -22.16 21.59 11.24
N ALA A 222 -22.55 20.68 10.35
CA ALA A 222 -21.99 19.35 10.29
C ALA A 222 -20.48 19.43 9.99
N ILE A 223 -19.70 18.61 10.67
CA ILE A 223 -18.25 18.53 10.52
C ILE A 223 -17.81 17.10 10.21
N ASP A 224 -17.11 16.94 9.12
CA ASP A 224 -16.43 15.72 8.69
C ASP A 224 -15.30 16.09 7.74
N GLU A 225 -14.67 15.09 7.12
CA GLU A 225 -13.53 15.32 6.24
C GLU A 225 -13.92 15.97 4.90
N SER A 226 -15.17 15.74 4.43
CA SER A 226 -15.69 16.41 3.22
C SER A 226 -15.92 17.90 3.49
N THR A 227 -16.58 18.23 4.59
CA THR A 227 -16.89 19.61 4.95
C THR A 227 -15.65 20.43 5.31
N ASP A 228 -14.66 19.82 5.97
CA ASP A 228 -13.36 20.47 6.23
C ASP A 228 -12.61 20.74 4.91
N THR A 229 -12.63 19.80 3.95
CA THR A 229 -12.06 20.00 2.61
C THR A 229 -12.75 21.14 1.86
N TYR A 230 -14.09 21.19 1.93
CA TYR A 230 -14.88 22.25 1.31
C TYR A 230 -14.47 23.63 1.82
N ASP A 231 -14.43 23.78 3.15
CA ASP A 231 -14.09 25.06 3.80
C ASP A 231 -12.66 25.48 3.51
N THR A 232 -11.72 24.54 3.50
CA THR A 232 -10.32 24.83 3.15
C THR A 232 -10.17 25.33 1.72
N ILE A 233 -10.79 24.65 0.75
CA ILE A 233 -10.74 25.08 -0.66
C ILE A 233 -11.39 26.45 -0.84
N ASP A 234 -12.55 26.70 -0.22
CA ASP A 234 -13.22 28.00 -0.26
C ASP A 234 -12.32 29.11 0.29
N TRP A 235 -11.59 28.86 1.38
CA TRP A 235 -10.64 29.81 1.94
C TRP A 235 -9.42 30.04 1.01
N LEU A 236 -8.85 28.96 0.44
CA LEU A 236 -7.69 29.03 -0.47
C LEU A 236 -8.00 29.87 -1.71
N LEU A 237 -9.18 29.69 -2.32
CA LEU A 237 -9.63 30.46 -3.48
C LEU A 237 -9.67 31.96 -3.19
N LYS A 238 -10.05 32.36 -1.99
CA LYS A 238 -10.18 33.76 -1.56
C LYS A 238 -8.86 34.38 -1.12
N ASN A 239 -7.98 33.60 -0.52
CA ASN A 239 -6.82 34.13 0.21
C ASN A 239 -5.45 33.81 -0.44
N VAL A 240 -5.38 32.89 -1.40
CA VAL A 240 -4.14 32.56 -2.10
C VAL A 240 -4.16 33.16 -3.50
N PRO A 241 -3.47 34.29 -3.72
CA PRO A 241 -3.49 34.97 -5.00
C PRO A 241 -2.77 34.16 -6.08
N GLY A 242 -3.28 34.23 -7.32
CA GLY A 242 -2.71 33.51 -8.47
C GLY A 242 -3.24 32.09 -8.64
N ASN A 243 -4.34 31.72 -7.96
CA ASN A 243 -5.08 30.52 -8.31
C ASN A 243 -5.96 30.76 -9.55
N ASN A 244 -6.24 29.69 -10.32
CA ASN A 244 -7.09 29.71 -11.51
C ASN A 244 -8.56 29.36 -11.22
N GLY A 245 -8.95 29.22 -9.95
CA GLY A 245 -10.29 28.83 -9.54
C GLY A 245 -10.60 27.34 -9.61
N ARG A 246 -9.61 26.48 -9.89
CA ARG A 246 -9.75 25.01 -9.92
C ARG A 246 -8.89 24.36 -8.86
N ALA A 247 -9.39 23.26 -8.31
CA ALA A 247 -8.70 22.44 -7.32
C ALA A 247 -8.74 20.95 -7.72
N GLY A 248 -7.63 20.25 -7.49
CA GLY A 248 -7.55 18.80 -7.48
C GLY A 248 -7.18 18.32 -6.07
N VAL A 249 -7.66 17.15 -5.69
CA VAL A 249 -7.30 16.52 -4.41
C VAL A 249 -6.67 15.16 -4.68
N VAL A 250 -5.52 14.90 -4.05
CA VAL A 250 -4.76 13.67 -4.24
C VAL A 250 -4.24 13.17 -2.90
N GLY A 251 -4.20 11.87 -2.73
CA GLY A 251 -3.63 11.28 -1.52
C GLY A 251 -3.52 9.77 -1.61
N THR A 252 -2.64 9.20 -0.80
CA THR A 252 -2.40 7.75 -0.73
C THR A 252 -2.71 7.27 0.67
N SER A 253 -3.41 6.12 0.81
CA SER A 253 -3.75 5.54 2.13
C SER A 253 -4.83 6.37 2.84
N TYR A 254 -4.65 6.71 4.10
CA TYR A 254 -5.53 7.66 4.79
C TYR A 254 -5.74 8.96 4.00
N PRO A 255 -4.70 9.62 3.43
CA PRO A 255 -4.90 10.71 2.46
C PRO A 255 -5.68 10.31 1.21
N GLY A 256 -5.69 9.04 0.80
CA GLY A 256 -6.54 8.49 -0.27
C GLY A 256 -8.01 8.50 0.13
N PHE A 257 -8.34 8.03 1.34
CA PHE A 257 -9.66 8.21 1.94
C PHE A 257 -10.08 9.69 1.97
N LEU A 258 -9.18 10.60 2.38
CA LEU A 258 -9.46 12.04 2.41
C LEU A 258 -9.68 12.63 1.01
N ALA A 259 -8.99 12.11 -0.01
CA ALA A 259 -9.22 12.50 -1.39
C ALA A 259 -10.59 12.02 -1.89
N MET A 260 -11.03 10.81 -1.49
CA MET A 260 -12.38 10.33 -1.78
C MET A 260 -13.44 11.17 -1.09
N MET A 261 -13.25 11.50 0.18
CA MET A 261 -14.16 12.39 0.94
C MET A 261 -14.30 13.76 0.28
N ALA A 262 -13.27 14.26 -0.41
CA ALA A 262 -13.33 15.52 -1.17
C ALA A 262 -14.29 15.46 -2.37
N GLY A 263 -14.62 14.26 -2.86
CA GLY A 263 -15.58 14.02 -3.94
C GLY A 263 -17.05 13.97 -3.48
N ILE A 264 -17.29 13.86 -2.17
CA ILE A 264 -18.64 13.83 -1.59
C ILE A 264 -19.09 15.27 -1.30
N ASP A 265 -20.19 15.70 -1.90
CA ASP A 265 -20.68 17.08 -1.84
C ASP A 265 -19.56 18.12 -2.06
N PRO A 266 -18.82 18.02 -3.18
CA PRO A 266 -17.57 18.74 -3.39
C PRO A 266 -17.77 20.27 -3.46
N ASN A 267 -16.73 21.01 -3.05
CA ASN A 267 -16.63 22.41 -3.41
C ASN A 267 -16.66 22.54 -4.95
N PRO A 268 -17.41 23.49 -5.55
CA PRO A 268 -17.53 23.62 -7.01
C PRO A 268 -16.20 23.81 -7.75
N ALA A 269 -15.14 24.21 -7.05
CA ALA A 269 -13.79 24.33 -7.61
C ALA A 269 -13.08 22.97 -7.75
N VAL A 270 -13.51 21.91 -7.07
CA VAL A 270 -12.94 20.57 -7.24
C VAL A 270 -13.30 20.05 -8.62
N LYS A 271 -12.28 19.79 -9.44
CA LYS A 271 -12.42 19.35 -10.83
C LYS A 271 -11.84 17.95 -11.07
N ALA A 272 -11.06 17.45 -10.14
CA ALA A 272 -10.46 16.11 -10.21
C ALA A 272 -10.06 15.63 -8.83
N ILE A 273 -10.22 14.35 -8.57
CA ILE A 273 -9.69 13.67 -7.38
C ILE A 273 -8.90 12.44 -7.78
N SER A 274 -7.84 12.12 -7.02
CA SER A 274 -7.12 10.86 -7.20
C SER A 274 -6.92 10.19 -5.83
N PRO A 275 -7.91 9.40 -5.41
CA PRO A 275 -7.77 8.50 -4.27
C PRO A 275 -6.85 7.33 -4.66
N GLN A 276 -5.75 7.20 -3.92
CA GLN A 276 -4.71 6.19 -4.18
C GLN A 276 -4.63 5.29 -2.96
N ALA A 277 -4.85 3.98 -3.14
CA ALA A 277 -5.06 3.03 -2.04
C ALA A 277 -5.98 3.63 -0.95
N PRO A 278 -7.20 4.06 -1.29
CA PRO A 278 -8.10 4.64 -0.33
C PRO A 278 -8.65 3.59 0.63
N MET A 279 -8.69 3.90 1.92
CA MET A 279 -9.40 3.12 2.94
C MET A 279 -10.90 3.42 2.82
N ILE A 280 -11.68 2.57 2.17
CA ILE A 280 -13.12 2.85 2.02
C ILE A 280 -14.03 2.09 2.98
N ASP A 281 -13.60 0.91 3.44
CA ASP A 281 -14.24 0.16 4.54
C ASP A 281 -13.21 -0.65 5.33
N VAL A 282 -12.80 -0.10 6.48
CA VAL A 282 -11.75 -0.67 7.34
C VAL A 282 -12.19 -1.93 8.10
N TRP A 283 -13.42 -2.37 7.94
CA TRP A 283 -13.90 -3.62 8.55
C TRP A 283 -14.08 -4.74 7.52
N LYS A 284 -14.43 -4.44 6.27
CA LYS A 284 -14.66 -5.47 5.26
C LYS A 284 -13.37 -5.98 4.62
N GLY A 285 -12.42 -5.10 4.31
CA GLY A 285 -11.25 -5.52 3.55
C GLY A 285 -10.07 -4.55 3.51
N ASP A 286 -10.18 -3.37 4.17
CA ASP A 286 -9.06 -2.46 4.34
C ASP A 286 -8.39 -2.67 5.71
N ASP A 287 -7.75 -1.69 6.29
CA ASP A 287 -6.78 -1.69 7.38
C ASP A 287 -7.03 -2.61 8.58
N PHE A 288 -8.25 -2.72 9.13
CA PHE A 288 -8.43 -3.28 10.47
C PHE A 288 -9.06 -4.66 10.51
N PHE A 289 -9.93 -4.98 9.58
CA PHE A 289 -10.54 -6.29 9.49
C PHE A 289 -10.67 -6.71 8.02
N HIS A 290 -10.56 -8.02 7.77
CA HIS A 290 -10.91 -8.62 6.50
C HIS A 290 -11.94 -9.72 6.73
N ASN A 291 -13.13 -9.56 6.15
CA ASN A 291 -14.23 -10.52 6.30
C ASN A 291 -14.43 -10.98 7.76
N GLY A 292 -14.33 -10.03 8.71
CA GLY A 292 -14.48 -10.27 10.15
C GLY A 292 -13.25 -10.79 10.88
N ALA A 293 -12.15 -11.07 10.23
CA ALA A 293 -10.89 -11.42 10.86
C ALA A 293 -10.12 -10.13 11.20
N PHE A 294 -9.75 -9.95 12.46
CA PHE A 294 -9.07 -8.75 12.94
C PHE A 294 -7.58 -8.77 12.60
N ARG A 295 -7.06 -7.73 11.96
CA ARG A 295 -5.63 -7.53 11.64
C ARG A 295 -4.87 -7.09 12.89
N GLN A 296 -4.55 -8.03 13.76
CA GLN A 296 -4.07 -7.78 15.12
C GLN A 296 -2.78 -6.99 15.17
N SER A 297 -1.73 -7.42 14.48
CA SER A 297 -0.43 -6.75 14.53
C SER A 297 -0.49 -5.36 13.89
N TYR A 298 -1.15 -5.25 12.74
CA TYR A 298 -1.30 -4.00 12.03
C TYR A 298 -2.18 -3.01 12.81
N GLY A 299 -3.39 -3.43 13.21
CA GLY A 299 -4.31 -2.56 13.96
C GLY A 299 -3.73 -2.12 15.31
N TYR A 300 -2.95 -2.99 15.98
CA TYR A 300 -2.23 -2.60 17.21
C TYR A 300 -1.19 -1.51 16.92
N ASP A 301 -0.30 -1.77 15.96
CA ASP A 301 0.82 -0.88 15.63
C ASP A 301 0.32 0.48 15.09
N TYR A 302 -0.63 0.46 14.15
CA TYR A 302 -1.15 1.65 13.51
C TYR A 302 -1.88 2.57 14.49
N VAL A 303 -2.80 2.04 15.29
CA VAL A 303 -3.56 2.83 16.27
C VAL A 303 -2.64 3.37 17.36
N MET A 304 -1.67 2.57 17.83
CA MET A 304 -0.65 3.04 18.77
C MET A 304 0.14 4.21 18.17
N GLY A 305 0.58 4.09 16.94
CA GLY A 305 1.31 5.14 16.22
C GLY A 305 0.50 6.42 16.06
N MET A 306 -0.80 6.31 15.83
CA MET A 306 -1.67 7.43 15.49
C MET A 306 -2.33 8.11 16.70
N GLU A 307 -2.75 7.36 17.71
CA GLU A 307 -3.61 7.88 18.79
C GLU A 307 -2.90 8.05 20.13
N SER A 308 -1.67 7.52 20.30
CA SER A 308 -0.95 7.67 21.57
C SER A 308 -0.45 9.09 21.82
N SER A 309 -0.31 9.89 20.77
CA SER A 309 -0.01 11.32 20.83
C SER A 309 -0.68 12.11 19.71
N LYS A 310 -0.61 13.44 19.76
CA LYS A 310 -1.10 14.32 18.68
C LYS A 310 -0.24 14.20 17.39
N GLU A 311 1.00 13.77 17.54
CA GLU A 311 1.93 13.43 16.46
C GLU A 311 2.09 11.92 16.38
N ASN A 312 2.81 11.45 15.36
CA ASN A 312 3.05 10.01 15.21
C ASN A 312 4.03 9.49 16.28
N SER A 313 3.79 8.27 16.74
CA SER A 313 4.63 7.60 17.74
C SER A 313 5.27 6.34 17.16
N GLU A 314 6.48 6.03 17.57
CA GLU A 314 7.13 4.76 17.22
C GLU A 314 6.56 3.61 18.04
N VAL A 315 6.41 2.45 17.43
CA VAL A 315 6.01 1.21 18.08
C VAL A 315 7.21 0.28 18.18
N SER A 316 7.36 -0.37 19.32
CA SER A 316 8.40 -1.36 19.58
C SER A 316 7.87 -2.49 20.45
N TYR A 317 8.22 -3.74 20.09
CA TYR A 317 7.93 -4.91 20.93
C TYR A 317 9.00 -5.14 22.02
N GLY A 318 10.01 -4.27 22.08
CA GLY A 318 11.11 -4.38 23.03
C GLY A 318 12.21 -5.34 22.59
N LYS A 319 13.01 -5.79 23.57
CA LYS A 319 14.10 -6.73 23.36
C LYS A 319 13.90 -7.96 24.27
N ASP A 320 14.35 -9.10 23.78
CA ASP A 320 14.40 -10.33 24.55
C ASP A 320 15.53 -10.31 25.61
N LYS A 321 15.65 -11.41 26.36
CA LYS A 321 16.70 -11.59 27.41
C LYS A 321 18.15 -11.49 26.87
N ASP A 322 18.33 -11.70 25.59
CA ASP A 322 19.64 -11.69 24.90
C ASP A 322 19.89 -10.34 24.21
N GLY A 323 18.98 -9.36 24.39
CA GLY A 323 19.07 -8.01 23.83
C GLY A 323 18.70 -7.91 22.35
N LYS A 324 18.13 -8.98 21.75
CA LYS A 324 17.64 -9.00 20.36
C LYS A 324 16.21 -8.45 20.32
N PRO A 325 15.79 -7.84 19.19
CA PRO A 325 14.40 -7.46 18.97
C PRO A 325 13.48 -8.66 19.16
N VAL A 326 12.37 -8.49 19.87
CA VAL A 326 11.37 -9.53 20.09
C VAL A 326 10.67 -9.83 18.75
N ASP A 327 10.49 -11.12 18.44
CA ASP A 327 9.70 -11.56 17.30
C ASP A 327 8.20 -11.31 17.55
N GLY A 328 7.55 -10.61 16.64
CA GLY A 328 6.12 -10.29 16.71
C GLY A 328 5.24 -11.52 16.83
N TYR A 329 5.63 -12.64 16.21
CA TYR A 329 4.91 -13.91 16.38
C TYR A 329 4.85 -14.33 17.84
N ASP A 330 5.99 -14.39 18.52
CA ASP A 330 6.05 -14.78 19.94
C ASP A 330 5.42 -13.72 20.84
N PHE A 331 5.59 -12.44 20.48
CA PHE A 331 4.99 -11.30 21.20
C PHE A 331 3.46 -11.43 21.27
N PHE A 332 2.78 -11.54 20.14
CA PHE A 332 1.32 -11.64 20.12
C PHE A 332 0.80 -12.99 20.61
N LEU A 333 1.54 -14.09 20.36
CA LEU A 333 1.16 -15.42 20.86
C LEU A 333 1.08 -15.47 22.39
N GLN A 334 2.04 -14.83 23.07
CA GLN A 334 2.09 -14.78 24.54
C GLN A 334 1.09 -13.79 25.15
N ARG A 335 0.62 -12.82 24.39
CA ARG A 335 -0.28 -11.78 24.89
C ARG A 335 -1.75 -12.18 24.92
N GLY A 336 -2.14 -13.20 24.17
CA GLY A 336 -3.49 -13.76 24.19
C GLY A 336 -4.46 -13.06 23.23
N SER A 337 -5.70 -12.83 23.67
CA SER A 337 -6.69 -12.05 22.92
C SER A 337 -6.34 -10.56 22.89
N PHE A 338 -6.99 -9.79 22.00
CA PHE A 338 -6.72 -8.35 21.91
C PHE A 338 -6.98 -7.62 23.24
N ALA A 339 -8.01 -8.00 23.99
CA ALA A 339 -8.28 -7.42 25.32
C ALA A 339 -7.13 -7.68 26.32
N GLU A 340 -6.56 -8.90 26.33
CA GLU A 340 -5.42 -9.24 27.16
C GLU A 340 -4.15 -8.51 26.68
N ASP A 341 -3.99 -8.33 25.37
CA ASP A 341 -2.88 -7.59 24.78
C ASP A 341 -2.91 -6.12 25.21
N VAL A 342 -4.03 -5.43 25.03
CA VAL A 342 -4.21 -4.04 25.47
C VAL A 342 -3.97 -3.89 26.99
N LYS A 343 -4.48 -4.81 27.80
CA LYS A 343 -4.26 -4.81 29.23
C LYS A 343 -2.78 -4.97 29.62
N ARG A 344 -2.06 -5.87 28.94
CA ARG A 344 -0.63 -6.14 29.18
C ARG A 344 0.28 -5.04 28.68
N SER A 345 -0.16 -4.24 27.70
CA SER A 345 0.59 -3.10 27.18
C SER A 345 0.83 -2.06 28.27
N GLY A 346 -0.05 -1.99 29.29
CA GLY A 346 -0.04 -0.92 30.29
C GLY A 346 -0.35 0.46 29.74
N SER A 347 -0.69 0.55 28.46
CA SER A 347 -1.04 1.79 27.78
C SER A 347 -2.43 2.27 28.18
N LYS A 348 -2.66 3.58 28.05
CA LYS A 348 -4.02 4.12 28.13
C LYS A 348 -4.86 3.51 27.03
N MET A 349 -6.14 3.19 27.32
CA MET A 349 -7.10 2.75 26.31
C MET A 349 -7.25 3.83 25.23
N LEU A 350 -6.86 3.47 24.00
CA LEU A 350 -6.97 4.35 22.84
C LEU A 350 -8.40 4.28 22.27
N PRO A 351 -8.93 5.37 21.68
CA PRO A 351 -10.30 5.42 21.16
C PRO A 351 -10.60 4.30 20.17
N THR A 352 -9.75 4.06 19.18
CA THR A 352 -9.97 3.01 18.17
C THR A 352 -9.78 1.60 18.76
N TRP A 353 -8.85 1.39 19.71
CA TRP A 353 -8.77 0.10 20.42
C TRP A 353 -10.07 -0.22 21.17
N LYS A 354 -10.71 0.80 21.74
CA LYS A 354 -12.02 0.64 22.37
C LYS A 354 -13.08 0.21 21.37
N LEU A 355 -13.07 0.79 20.15
CA LEU A 355 -13.99 0.36 19.08
C LEU A 355 -13.76 -1.10 18.70
N PHE A 356 -12.51 -1.56 18.55
CA PHE A 356 -12.21 -2.96 18.27
C PHE A 356 -12.78 -3.92 19.33
N LEU A 357 -12.68 -3.53 20.61
CA LEU A 357 -13.17 -4.35 21.71
C LEU A 357 -14.70 -4.37 21.82
N GLU A 358 -15.36 -3.24 21.58
CA GLU A 358 -16.80 -3.08 21.77
C GLU A 358 -17.62 -3.46 20.52
N HIS A 359 -17.01 -3.35 19.32
CA HIS A 359 -17.66 -3.53 18.03
C HIS A 359 -16.91 -4.53 17.13
N PRO A 360 -16.76 -5.82 17.53
CA PRO A 360 -16.05 -6.81 16.71
C PRO A 360 -16.82 -7.24 15.46
N ALA A 361 -18.13 -6.94 15.36
CA ALA A 361 -19.00 -7.21 14.22
C ALA A 361 -19.26 -5.93 13.41
N TYR A 362 -19.70 -6.08 12.15
CA TYR A 362 -20.04 -4.97 11.27
C TYR A 362 -21.39 -4.34 11.66
N ASP A 363 -21.35 -3.43 12.58
CA ASP A 363 -22.54 -2.70 13.05
C ASP A 363 -22.58 -1.26 12.51
N SER A 364 -23.50 -0.45 13.06
CA SER A 364 -23.66 0.95 12.65
C SER A 364 -22.41 1.82 12.89
N VAL A 365 -21.50 1.40 13.79
CA VAL A 365 -20.26 2.12 14.06
C VAL A 365 -19.30 2.00 12.84
N TRP A 366 -19.19 0.82 12.27
CA TRP A 366 -18.36 0.58 11.09
C TRP A 366 -19.05 1.06 9.81
N SER A 367 -20.32 0.73 9.61
CA SER A 367 -21.05 1.15 8.41
C SER A 367 -21.14 2.67 8.24
N SER A 368 -21.16 3.43 9.34
CA SER A 368 -21.12 4.91 9.28
C SER A 368 -19.73 5.46 8.90
N ARG A 369 -18.68 4.66 9.01
CA ARG A 369 -17.31 4.99 8.60
C ARG A 369 -16.98 4.50 7.19
N GLY A 370 -17.74 3.53 6.68
CA GLY A 370 -17.56 3.00 5.34
C GLY A 370 -17.97 4.02 4.29
N VAL A 371 -16.99 4.64 3.64
CA VAL A 371 -17.21 5.62 2.56
C VAL A 371 -17.93 4.98 1.38
N GLU A 372 -17.72 3.69 1.16
CA GLU A 372 -18.37 2.91 0.11
C GLU A 372 -19.89 3.03 0.07
N ASN A 373 -20.52 3.37 1.21
CA ASN A 373 -21.96 3.54 1.32
C ASN A 373 -22.47 4.91 0.82
N HIS A 374 -21.55 5.79 0.36
CA HIS A 374 -21.86 7.19 0.00
C HIS A 374 -21.29 7.60 -1.38
N LEU A 375 -20.77 6.64 -2.15
CA LEU A 375 -20.09 6.91 -3.43
C LEU A 375 -21.07 7.26 -4.57
N ASP A 376 -22.34 6.97 -4.45
CA ASP A 376 -23.38 7.30 -5.43
C ASP A 376 -23.58 8.81 -5.64
N THR A 377 -23.09 9.64 -4.74
CA THR A 377 -23.13 11.11 -4.82
C THR A 377 -21.88 11.74 -5.43
N VAL A 378 -20.86 10.96 -5.72
CA VAL A 378 -19.60 11.46 -6.31
C VAL A 378 -19.79 11.76 -7.79
N ALA A 379 -19.55 13.00 -8.18
CA ALA A 379 -19.78 13.52 -9.53
C ALA A 379 -18.57 14.32 -10.07
N VAL A 380 -17.36 13.99 -9.62
CA VAL A 380 -16.11 14.60 -10.10
C VAL A 380 -15.25 13.55 -10.78
N PRO A 381 -14.47 13.92 -11.82
CA PRO A 381 -13.50 13.04 -12.43
C PRO A 381 -12.58 12.40 -11.39
N THR A 382 -12.54 11.07 -11.38
CA THR A 382 -11.85 10.28 -10.35
C THR A 382 -10.83 9.35 -10.98
N LEU A 383 -9.57 9.43 -10.52
CA LEU A 383 -8.50 8.49 -10.86
C LEU A 383 -8.14 7.67 -9.63
N THR A 384 -8.74 6.50 -9.52
CA THR A 384 -8.42 5.52 -8.46
C THR A 384 -7.15 4.75 -8.80
N VAL A 385 -6.27 4.57 -7.81
CA VAL A 385 -4.99 3.87 -7.98
C VAL A 385 -4.84 2.80 -6.91
N GLY A 386 -4.43 1.59 -7.30
CA GLY A 386 -4.21 0.48 -6.38
C GLY A 386 -3.06 -0.44 -6.78
N GLY A 387 -2.63 -1.26 -5.83
CA GLY A 387 -1.57 -2.24 -6.01
C GLY A 387 -2.06 -3.67 -5.83
N TYR A 388 -1.67 -4.58 -6.74
CA TYR A 388 -1.96 -6.02 -6.58
C TYR A 388 -1.22 -6.66 -5.40
N TYR A 389 -0.17 -6.01 -4.90
CA TYR A 389 0.58 -6.42 -3.71
C TYR A 389 0.52 -5.36 -2.62
N ASP A 390 -0.59 -4.62 -2.56
CA ASP A 390 -0.83 -3.66 -1.50
C ASP A 390 -1.19 -4.40 -0.20
N GLN A 391 -0.30 -4.33 0.76
CA GLN A 391 -0.44 -5.04 2.03
C GLN A 391 -1.33 -4.31 3.04
N GLU A 392 -1.83 -3.12 2.69
CA GLU A 392 -2.70 -2.29 3.54
C GLU A 392 -4.11 -2.18 2.95
N ASP A 393 -4.24 -1.61 1.74
CA ASP A 393 -5.51 -1.21 1.15
C ASP A 393 -5.66 -1.78 -0.29
N MET A 394 -5.82 -3.08 -0.42
CA MET A 394 -6.09 -3.73 -1.71
C MET A 394 -7.58 -3.70 -2.07
N TYR A 395 -8.45 -3.81 -1.09
CA TYR A 395 -9.91 -3.81 -1.24
C TYR A 395 -10.43 -2.46 -1.74
N GLY A 396 -9.98 -1.36 -1.11
CA GLY A 396 -10.50 -0.03 -1.34
C GLY A 396 -10.51 0.42 -2.80
N PRO A 397 -9.38 0.38 -3.54
CA PRO A 397 -9.34 0.83 -4.93
C PRO A 397 -10.28 0.06 -5.87
N GLN A 398 -10.40 -1.25 -5.69
CA GLN A 398 -11.20 -2.10 -6.55
C GLN A 398 -12.70 -1.86 -6.32
N GLU A 399 -13.11 -1.84 -5.07
CA GLU A 399 -14.50 -1.59 -4.69
C GLU A 399 -14.93 -0.16 -4.97
N GLU A 400 -14.08 0.85 -4.73
CA GLU A 400 -14.37 2.24 -5.08
C GLU A 400 -14.68 2.37 -6.57
N TYR A 401 -13.79 1.87 -7.44
CA TYR A 401 -14.00 1.90 -8.87
C TYR A 401 -15.30 1.19 -9.28
N ALA A 402 -15.52 -0.02 -8.76
CA ALA A 402 -16.71 -0.81 -9.07
C ALA A 402 -18.01 -0.11 -8.67
N LYS A 403 -18.03 0.55 -7.50
CA LYS A 403 -19.21 1.28 -7.01
C LYS A 403 -19.46 2.60 -7.75
N LEU A 404 -18.43 3.27 -8.22
CA LEU A 404 -18.56 4.48 -9.04
C LEU A 404 -19.02 4.19 -10.48
N GLN A 405 -18.71 3.02 -11.03
CA GLN A 405 -19.01 2.67 -12.43
C GLN A 405 -20.48 2.79 -12.83
N PRO A 406 -21.48 2.35 -12.06
CA PRO A 406 -22.89 2.50 -12.42
C PRO A 406 -23.34 3.95 -12.58
N HIS A 407 -22.62 4.89 -11.96
CA HIS A 407 -22.91 6.33 -11.97
C HIS A 407 -22.04 7.11 -12.97
N ASN A 408 -21.08 6.43 -13.61
CA ASN A 408 -20.09 7.01 -14.54
C ASN A 408 -20.70 7.37 -15.92
N THR A 409 -21.64 8.29 -15.94
CA THR A 409 -22.31 8.74 -17.18
C THR A 409 -21.44 9.63 -18.06
N GLN A 410 -20.38 10.19 -17.52
CA GLN A 410 -19.45 11.10 -18.20
C GLN A 410 -18.18 10.39 -18.71
N HIS A 411 -18.01 9.09 -18.38
CA HIS A 411 -16.80 8.31 -18.68
C HIS A 411 -15.53 8.91 -18.05
N ASP A 412 -15.63 9.41 -16.84
CA ASP A 412 -14.58 10.10 -16.07
C ASP A 412 -14.23 9.40 -14.74
N ASN A 413 -14.60 8.14 -14.62
CA ASN A 413 -14.14 7.22 -13.56
C ASN A 413 -13.04 6.31 -14.10
N PHE A 414 -11.83 6.45 -13.60
CA PHE A 414 -10.63 5.77 -14.06
C PHE A 414 -10.01 4.93 -12.96
N LEU A 415 -9.44 3.77 -13.35
CA LEU A 415 -8.71 2.88 -12.46
C LEU A 415 -7.31 2.63 -13.01
N THR A 416 -6.30 2.69 -12.15
CA THR A 416 -4.96 2.20 -12.47
C THR A 416 -4.53 1.17 -11.43
N LEU A 417 -4.23 -0.05 -11.89
CA LEU A 417 -3.71 -1.13 -11.07
C LEU A 417 -2.31 -1.53 -11.54
N GLY A 418 -1.40 -1.72 -10.58
CA GLY A 418 -0.05 -2.16 -10.87
C GLY A 418 0.46 -3.17 -9.83
N PRO A 419 1.63 -3.80 -10.07
CA PRO A 419 2.21 -4.78 -9.17
C PRO A 419 2.91 -4.07 -7.99
N TRP A 420 2.23 -3.16 -7.39
CA TRP A 420 2.76 -2.29 -6.34
C TRP A 420 2.38 -2.78 -4.96
N ARG A 421 3.31 -2.63 -4.02
CA ARG A 421 2.99 -2.53 -2.60
C ARG A 421 2.41 -1.14 -2.31
N HIS A 422 1.94 -0.95 -1.10
CA HIS A 422 1.33 0.30 -0.64
C HIS A 422 2.16 1.53 -1.02
N GLY A 423 1.59 2.42 -1.87
CA GLY A 423 2.19 3.68 -2.30
C GLY A 423 3.41 3.56 -3.22
N TYR A 424 3.77 2.36 -3.72
CA TYR A 424 5.03 2.16 -4.45
C TYR A 424 5.01 2.77 -5.87
N TRP A 425 3.85 3.10 -6.43
CA TRP A 425 3.73 3.88 -7.68
C TRP A 425 4.41 5.26 -7.62
N ALA A 426 4.66 5.78 -6.41
CA ALA A 426 5.44 6.98 -6.22
C ALA A 426 6.94 6.78 -6.52
N ALA A 427 7.49 5.55 -6.56
CA ALA A 427 8.88 5.24 -6.95
C ALA A 427 9.01 4.87 -8.43
N SER A 428 10.19 4.42 -8.88
CA SER A 428 10.37 3.80 -10.21
C SER A 428 9.62 2.49 -10.33
N SER A 429 9.63 1.69 -9.27
CA SER A 429 8.89 0.42 -9.12
C SER A 429 9.26 -0.65 -10.16
N ARG A 430 10.53 -0.69 -10.57
CA ARG A 430 11.07 -1.73 -11.46
C ARG A 430 11.09 -3.11 -10.80
N HIS A 431 11.20 -3.13 -9.47
CA HIS A 431 11.28 -4.33 -8.65
C HIS A 431 10.33 -4.25 -7.45
N LEU A 432 9.86 -5.42 -6.99
CA LEU A 432 9.22 -5.55 -5.69
C LEU A 432 9.69 -6.86 -5.03
N GLY A 433 10.43 -6.76 -3.93
CA GLY A 433 11.12 -7.92 -3.37
C GLY A 433 12.10 -8.53 -4.39
N ASP A 434 11.95 -9.82 -4.67
CA ASP A 434 12.74 -10.52 -5.69
C ASP A 434 12.12 -10.42 -7.11
N LEU A 435 10.92 -9.89 -7.24
CA LEU A 435 10.27 -9.74 -8.55
C LEU A 435 10.88 -8.58 -9.35
N ASN A 436 11.17 -8.84 -10.62
CA ASN A 436 11.66 -7.85 -11.58
C ASN A 436 10.66 -7.67 -12.72
N PHE A 437 10.11 -6.47 -12.86
CA PHE A 437 9.13 -6.14 -13.91
C PHE A 437 9.78 -5.61 -15.20
N GLY A 438 11.10 -5.35 -15.18
CA GLY A 438 11.88 -4.95 -16.35
C GLY A 438 11.76 -3.49 -16.78
N GLN A 439 10.83 -2.73 -16.21
CA GLN A 439 10.52 -1.34 -16.59
C GLN A 439 10.09 -0.51 -15.37
N PRO A 440 10.20 0.85 -15.42
CA PRO A 440 9.91 1.75 -14.31
C PRO A 440 8.41 2.05 -14.20
N ILE A 441 7.60 1.05 -13.82
CA ILE A 441 6.14 1.07 -13.86
C ILE A 441 5.54 2.28 -13.12
N GLY A 442 6.11 2.65 -11.97
CA GLY A 442 5.62 3.79 -11.20
C GLY A 442 5.90 5.12 -11.88
N LYS A 443 7.06 5.25 -12.57
CA LYS A 443 7.38 6.43 -13.37
C LYS A 443 6.46 6.55 -14.58
N GLU A 444 6.20 5.44 -15.28
CA GLU A 444 5.26 5.37 -16.41
C GLU A 444 3.86 5.82 -15.97
N PHE A 445 3.35 5.29 -14.84
CA PHE A 445 2.08 5.74 -14.26
C PHE A 445 2.07 7.25 -14.01
N ARG A 446 3.07 7.79 -13.29
CA ARG A 446 3.11 9.22 -12.94
C ARG A 446 3.19 10.12 -14.14
N THR A 447 3.99 9.74 -15.15
CA THR A 447 4.20 10.53 -16.37
C THR A 447 3.04 10.45 -17.35
N ASP A 448 2.54 9.23 -17.59
CA ASP A 448 1.62 8.97 -18.68
C ASP A 448 0.14 8.96 -18.26
N ILE A 449 -0.14 8.84 -16.96
CA ILE A 449 -1.49 8.79 -16.42
C ILE A 449 -1.73 9.94 -15.43
N GLU A 450 -1.07 9.96 -14.26
CA GLU A 450 -1.36 10.91 -13.18
C GLU A 450 -1.17 12.36 -13.60
N ALA A 451 -0.01 12.69 -14.17
CA ALA A 451 0.29 14.08 -14.60
C ALA A 451 -0.68 14.53 -15.70
N LYS A 452 -0.95 13.66 -16.68
CA LYS A 452 -1.90 13.98 -17.78
C LYS A 452 -3.33 14.12 -17.29
N PHE A 453 -3.76 13.31 -16.31
CA PHE A 453 -5.09 13.43 -15.69
C PHE A 453 -5.27 14.80 -15.04
N PHE A 454 -4.37 15.21 -14.17
CA PHE A 454 -4.47 16.51 -13.52
C PHE A 454 -4.24 17.67 -14.50
N GLY A 455 -3.35 17.53 -15.48
CA GLY A 455 -3.16 18.50 -16.55
C GLY A 455 -4.45 18.74 -17.34
N HIS A 456 -5.14 17.67 -17.72
CA HIS A 456 -6.41 17.73 -18.46
C HIS A 456 -7.51 18.46 -17.67
N TYR A 457 -7.83 18.01 -16.47
CA TYR A 457 -8.98 18.52 -15.71
C TYR A 457 -8.72 19.88 -15.03
N LEU A 458 -7.46 20.19 -14.71
CA LEU A 458 -7.14 21.39 -13.95
C LEU A 458 -6.56 22.53 -14.83
N LYS A 459 -5.98 22.20 -15.99
CA LYS A 459 -5.30 23.16 -16.86
C LYS A 459 -5.79 23.18 -18.31
N ASP A 460 -6.79 22.32 -18.66
CA ASP A 460 -7.28 22.11 -20.02
C ASP A 460 -6.18 21.61 -20.99
N GLU A 461 -5.19 20.87 -20.48
CA GLU A 461 -4.11 20.33 -21.30
C GLU A 461 -4.62 19.13 -22.13
N PRO A 462 -4.20 19.01 -23.41
CA PRO A 462 -4.54 17.88 -24.26
C PRO A 462 -3.70 16.65 -23.90
N GLY A 463 -4.13 15.47 -24.37
CA GLY A 463 -3.29 14.25 -24.34
C GLY A 463 -3.58 13.29 -23.20
N PHE A 464 -4.60 13.56 -22.37
CA PHE A 464 -5.16 12.53 -21.52
C PHE A 464 -6.11 11.66 -22.35
N ASP A 465 -5.68 10.45 -22.64
CA ASP A 465 -6.39 9.46 -23.45
C ASP A 465 -6.26 8.09 -22.76
N LEU A 466 -6.89 7.96 -21.60
CA LEU A 466 -6.97 6.71 -20.87
C LEU A 466 -8.33 6.10 -21.18
N GLU A 467 -8.33 4.86 -21.71
CA GLU A 467 -9.49 4.00 -21.49
C GLU A 467 -9.72 3.87 -19.98
N ASN A 468 -10.94 3.58 -19.54
CA ASN A 468 -11.30 3.70 -18.13
C ASN A 468 -10.35 2.95 -17.18
N THR A 469 -9.65 1.90 -17.64
CA THR A 469 -8.69 1.18 -16.81
C THR A 469 -7.35 0.96 -17.50
N ALA A 470 -6.26 1.26 -16.78
CA ALA A 470 -4.92 0.77 -17.08
C ALA A 470 -4.50 -0.24 -16.02
N SER A 471 -4.16 -1.45 -16.43
CA SER A 471 -3.70 -2.53 -15.57
C SER A 471 -2.34 -3.03 -16.03
N PHE A 472 -1.38 -3.14 -15.09
CA PHE A 472 -0.12 -3.80 -15.39
C PHE A 472 -0.25 -5.30 -15.16
N GLN A 473 -0.35 -6.05 -16.26
CA GLN A 473 -0.49 -7.50 -16.21
C GLN A 473 0.84 -8.13 -15.82
N THR A 474 0.87 -8.75 -14.64
CA THR A 474 2.05 -9.48 -14.13
C THR A 474 2.24 -10.80 -14.88
N GLY A 475 3.46 -11.33 -14.88
CA GLY A 475 3.83 -12.50 -15.69
C GLY A 475 4.12 -12.15 -17.15
N SER A 476 3.28 -11.40 -17.85
CA SER A 476 3.62 -10.80 -19.15
C SER A 476 4.43 -9.52 -19.00
N ASN A 477 4.33 -8.86 -17.87
CA ASN A 477 4.96 -7.58 -17.53
C ASN A 477 4.66 -6.48 -18.57
N THR A 478 3.39 -6.31 -18.92
CA THR A 478 2.92 -5.34 -19.91
C THR A 478 1.67 -4.60 -19.41
N TRP A 479 1.59 -3.31 -19.77
CA TRP A 479 0.36 -2.55 -19.55
C TRP A 479 -0.76 -3.03 -20.46
N GLN A 480 -1.92 -3.29 -19.86
CA GLN A 480 -3.18 -3.56 -20.54
C GLN A 480 -4.12 -2.38 -20.36
N ARG A 481 -5.04 -2.20 -21.32
CA ARG A 481 -6.07 -1.17 -21.25
C ARG A 481 -7.43 -1.83 -21.42
N TYR A 482 -8.38 -1.44 -20.58
CA TYR A 482 -9.73 -1.99 -20.56
C TYR A 482 -10.74 -0.86 -20.48
N SER A 483 -11.83 -0.98 -21.26
CA SER A 483 -12.96 -0.04 -21.17
C SER A 483 -13.75 -0.16 -19.87
N VAL A 484 -13.63 -1.29 -19.19
CA VAL A 484 -14.16 -1.58 -17.85
C VAL A 484 -13.33 -2.69 -17.21
N PHE A 485 -13.17 -2.65 -15.90
CA PHE A 485 -12.50 -3.68 -15.15
C PHE A 485 -13.43 -4.24 -14.06
N PRO A 486 -13.54 -5.55 -13.86
CA PRO A 486 -13.00 -6.62 -14.70
C PRO A 486 -13.49 -6.58 -16.17
N PRO A 487 -12.67 -7.05 -17.13
CA PRO A 487 -13.05 -7.01 -18.54
C PRO A 487 -14.21 -7.97 -18.88
N LEU A 488 -15.19 -7.48 -19.61
CA LEU A 488 -16.43 -8.24 -19.94
C LEU A 488 -16.17 -9.54 -20.70
N LYS A 489 -15.02 -9.69 -21.35
CA LYS A 489 -14.66 -10.89 -22.12
C LYS A 489 -14.04 -12.00 -21.28
N ALA A 490 -13.74 -11.76 -20.01
CA ALA A 490 -13.24 -12.79 -19.11
C ALA A 490 -14.35 -13.81 -18.81
N GLU A 491 -14.05 -15.09 -18.99
CA GLU A 491 -15.00 -16.18 -18.72
C GLU A 491 -14.66 -16.84 -17.39
N THR A 492 -15.63 -16.92 -16.47
CA THR A 492 -15.43 -17.56 -15.17
C THR A 492 -15.39 -19.08 -15.31
N ASN A 493 -14.31 -19.69 -14.84
CA ASN A 493 -14.10 -21.13 -14.85
C ASN A 493 -13.80 -21.64 -13.44
N SER A 494 -14.36 -22.81 -13.08
CA SER A 494 -14.15 -23.44 -11.78
C SER A 494 -12.90 -24.30 -11.79
N LEU A 495 -11.94 -24.00 -10.92
CA LEU A 495 -10.77 -24.81 -10.65
C LEU A 495 -11.00 -25.61 -9.35
N TYR A 496 -11.34 -26.91 -9.49
CA TYR A 496 -11.77 -27.75 -8.38
C TYR A 496 -10.60 -28.30 -7.56
N LEU A 497 -10.77 -28.31 -6.24
CA LEU A 497 -9.85 -28.91 -5.28
C LEU A 497 -10.21 -30.40 -5.13
N LEU A 498 -9.34 -31.31 -5.55
CA LEU A 498 -9.58 -32.74 -5.51
C LEU A 498 -8.75 -33.45 -4.43
N PRO A 499 -9.17 -34.65 -3.95
CA PRO A 499 -8.40 -35.43 -2.99
C PRO A 499 -6.98 -35.74 -3.48
N GLY A 500 -6.05 -35.86 -2.53
CA GLY A 500 -4.64 -36.11 -2.86
C GLY A 500 -3.87 -34.87 -3.30
N GLY A 501 -4.41 -33.66 -3.03
CA GLY A 501 -3.73 -32.40 -3.34
C GLY A 501 -3.70 -32.06 -4.83
N GLN A 502 -4.71 -32.45 -5.58
CA GLN A 502 -4.82 -32.19 -7.00
C GLN A 502 -5.78 -31.04 -7.28
N LEU A 503 -5.48 -30.23 -8.30
CA LEU A 503 -6.41 -29.29 -8.93
C LEU A 503 -6.90 -29.85 -10.28
N SER A 504 -8.14 -29.53 -10.64
CA SER A 504 -8.72 -29.98 -11.91
C SER A 504 -9.78 -28.99 -12.40
N TRP A 505 -9.86 -28.82 -13.73
CA TRP A 505 -10.97 -28.11 -14.38
C TRP A 505 -12.25 -28.98 -14.47
N ASN A 506 -12.15 -30.27 -14.19
CA ASN A 506 -13.28 -31.16 -14.12
C ASN A 506 -13.69 -31.38 -12.67
N GLY A 507 -14.97 -31.18 -12.37
CA GLY A 507 -15.52 -31.37 -11.04
C GLY A 507 -15.37 -32.80 -10.50
N PRO A 508 -15.46 -32.99 -9.16
CA PRO A 508 -15.37 -34.31 -8.55
C PRO A 508 -16.54 -35.20 -8.97
N THR A 509 -16.23 -36.45 -9.30
CA THR A 509 -17.22 -37.47 -9.67
C THR A 509 -17.45 -38.52 -8.58
N ALA A 510 -16.69 -38.47 -7.51
CA ALA A 510 -16.74 -39.41 -6.38
C ALA A 510 -16.59 -38.64 -5.06
N GLN A 511 -16.94 -39.31 -3.97
CA GLN A 511 -16.72 -38.78 -2.63
C GLN A 511 -15.24 -38.56 -2.34
N GLY A 512 -14.89 -37.37 -1.85
CA GLY A 512 -13.52 -37.00 -1.54
C GLY A 512 -13.43 -35.93 -0.44
N LYS A 513 -12.30 -35.91 0.24
CA LYS A 513 -12.02 -34.91 1.27
C LYS A 513 -10.53 -34.76 1.51
N THR A 514 -10.13 -33.58 1.97
CA THR A 514 -8.78 -33.29 2.48
C THR A 514 -8.89 -32.76 3.91
N THR A 515 -8.06 -33.24 4.83
CA THR A 515 -8.14 -32.89 6.26
C THR A 515 -6.82 -32.36 6.76
N TYR A 516 -6.87 -31.34 7.63
CA TYR A 516 -5.72 -30.86 8.39
C TYR A 516 -6.13 -30.44 9.80
N ALA A 517 -5.14 -30.34 10.71
CA ALA A 517 -5.36 -29.84 12.06
C ALA A 517 -5.05 -28.34 12.11
N SER A 518 -5.94 -27.58 12.76
CA SER A 518 -5.69 -26.16 13.08
C SER A 518 -5.47 -26.04 14.59
N ASP A 519 -4.26 -25.63 14.98
CA ASP A 519 -3.90 -25.46 16.40
C ASP A 519 -3.60 -24.00 16.72
N PRO A 520 -4.47 -23.33 17.51
CA PRO A 520 -4.24 -21.94 17.91
C PRO A 520 -2.97 -21.72 18.75
N ALA A 521 -2.35 -22.78 19.29
CA ALA A 521 -1.07 -22.68 20.00
C ALA A 521 0.14 -22.65 19.07
N ASN A 522 -0.04 -23.04 17.80
CA ASN A 522 1.01 -23.02 16.76
C ASN A 522 0.45 -22.52 15.41
N PRO A 523 -0.11 -21.30 15.37
CA PRO A 523 -0.74 -20.79 14.17
C PRO A 523 0.25 -20.66 12.99
N VAL A 524 -0.26 -20.71 11.76
CA VAL A 524 0.57 -20.51 10.55
C VAL A 524 1.04 -19.06 10.52
N PRO A 525 2.36 -18.80 10.43
CA PRO A 525 2.87 -17.45 10.34
C PRO A 525 2.53 -16.82 8.98
N TYR A 526 2.24 -15.51 8.95
CA TYR A 526 1.90 -14.84 7.70
C TYR A 526 3.10 -14.56 6.82
N ARG A 527 4.31 -14.54 7.39
CA ARG A 527 5.58 -14.33 6.72
C ARG A 527 6.72 -14.97 7.48
N HIS A 528 7.93 -14.92 6.90
CA HIS A 528 9.14 -15.41 7.54
C HIS A 528 9.40 -14.76 8.91
N ARG A 529 9.81 -15.57 9.88
CA ARG A 529 10.21 -15.13 11.22
C ARG A 529 11.72 -14.80 11.26
N PRO A 530 12.18 -13.82 12.07
CA PRO A 530 11.41 -13.05 13.06
C PRO A 530 10.58 -11.92 12.43
N ILE A 531 9.39 -11.67 12.96
CA ILE A 531 8.47 -10.62 12.53
C ILE A 531 8.72 -9.36 13.36
N GLN A 532 9.00 -8.27 12.71
CA GLN A 532 9.25 -6.97 13.36
C GLN A 532 7.96 -6.13 13.38
N PRO A 533 7.86 -5.11 14.28
CA PRO A 533 6.77 -4.13 14.22
C PRO A 533 6.64 -3.52 12.83
N THR A 534 5.42 -3.27 12.41
CA THR A 534 5.03 -2.94 11.03
C THR A 534 5.93 -1.89 10.37
N TYR A 535 6.10 -0.73 10.99
CA TYR A 535 6.87 0.38 10.43
C TYR A 535 8.28 0.53 11.01
N SER A 536 8.78 -0.48 11.74
CA SER A 536 10.12 -0.40 12.33
C SER A 536 11.22 -0.57 11.28
N GLN A 537 12.42 -0.10 11.63
CA GLN A 537 13.59 -0.27 10.78
C GLN A 537 13.88 -1.76 10.52
N GLY A 538 14.05 -2.11 9.26
CA GLY A 538 14.33 -3.49 8.81
C GLY A 538 13.09 -4.39 8.73
N SER A 539 11.91 -3.86 9.04
CA SER A 539 10.65 -4.55 8.78
C SER A 539 10.52 -4.86 7.28
N GLN A 540 10.06 -6.07 6.98
CA GLN A 540 9.75 -6.50 5.61
C GLN A 540 8.26 -6.35 5.30
N TRP A 541 7.54 -5.56 6.08
CA TRP A 541 6.10 -5.30 5.91
C TRP A 541 5.72 -4.99 4.47
N PHE A 542 6.54 -4.19 3.81
CA PHE A 542 6.27 -3.77 2.44
C PHE A 542 6.51 -4.82 1.35
N ASN A 543 7.04 -6.01 1.68
CA ASN A 543 7.40 -7.02 0.69
C ASN A 543 6.77 -8.39 0.96
N TRP A 544 6.09 -8.59 2.09
CA TRP A 544 5.66 -9.91 2.54
C TRP A 544 4.67 -10.61 1.58
N LEU A 545 3.84 -9.86 0.85
CA LEU A 545 2.92 -10.42 -0.15
C LEU A 545 3.65 -11.08 -1.33
N THR A 546 4.87 -10.65 -1.60
CA THR A 546 5.70 -11.24 -2.66
C THR A 546 6.75 -12.20 -2.13
N GLU A 547 6.80 -12.51 -0.81
CA GLU A 547 7.72 -13.50 -0.26
C GLU A 547 7.39 -14.92 -0.74
N ASP A 548 8.42 -15.74 -0.97
CA ASP A 548 8.30 -17.14 -1.37
C ASP A 548 7.52 -17.97 -0.35
N GLN A 549 6.41 -18.57 -0.76
CA GLN A 549 5.48 -19.28 0.14
C GLN A 549 5.95 -20.69 0.54
N ARG A 550 7.08 -21.18 0.05
CA ARG A 550 7.64 -22.50 0.42
C ARG A 550 7.84 -22.69 1.93
N PHE A 551 7.97 -21.59 2.69
CA PHE A 551 8.11 -21.66 4.16
C PHE A 551 6.86 -22.19 4.89
N VAL A 552 5.70 -22.14 4.26
CA VAL A 552 4.42 -22.67 4.81
C VAL A 552 3.89 -23.88 4.04
N THR A 553 4.16 -24.01 2.75
CA THR A 553 3.66 -25.10 1.90
C THR A 553 3.98 -26.51 2.44
N ALA A 554 5.09 -26.67 3.17
CA ALA A 554 5.50 -27.95 3.77
C ALA A 554 4.86 -28.23 5.14
N ARG A 555 4.06 -27.33 5.69
CA ARG A 555 3.43 -27.48 7.01
C ARG A 555 2.26 -28.48 6.94
N PRO A 556 2.07 -29.32 7.98
CA PRO A 556 0.96 -30.29 8.01
C PRO A 556 -0.41 -29.67 8.27
N ASP A 557 -0.45 -28.39 8.68
CA ASP A 557 -1.65 -27.59 8.93
C ASP A 557 -2.02 -26.66 7.76
N VAL A 558 -1.40 -26.90 6.58
CA VAL A 558 -1.70 -26.23 5.30
C VAL A 558 -2.07 -27.31 4.27
N ALA A 559 -3.27 -27.22 3.72
CA ALA A 559 -3.69 -28.09 2.62
C ALA A 559 -3.26 -27.47 1.30
N VAL A 560 -2.49 -28.24 0.50
CA VAL A 560 -1.92 -27.77 -0.76
C VAL A 560 -2.48 -28.57 -1.92
N PHE A 561 -2.94 -27.87 -2.96
CA PHE A 561 -3.47 -28.45 -4.18
C PHE A 561 -2.70 -27.92 -5.39
N LYS A 562 -2.42 -28.77 -6.40
CA LYS A 562 -1.58 -28.42 -7.55
C LYS A 562 -2.20 -28.85 -8.87
N LEU A 563 -2.11 -28.00 -9.89
CA LEU A 563 -2.26 -28.40 -11.28
C LEU A 563 -1.00 -29.14 -11.79
N PRO A 564 -1.10 -29.90 -12.85
CA PRO A 564 0.08 -30.26 -13.66
C PRO A 564 0.80 -29.01 -14.18
N VAL A 565 2.07 -29.17 -14.56
CA VAL A 565 2.85 -28.08 -15.18
C VAL A 565 2.15 -27.58 -16.44
N LEU A 566 1.96 -26.28 -16.53
CA LEU A 566 1.29 -25.62 -17.67
C LEU A 566 2.12 -25.77 -18.95
N LYS A 567 1.47 -26.14 -20.05
CA LYS A 567 2.07 -26.18 -21.39
C LYS A 567 1.85 -24.91 -22.19
N LYS A 568 0.85 -24.11 -21.81
CA LYS A 568 0.52 -22.82 -22.41
C LYS A 568 0.30 -21.79 -21.29
N ASP A 569 0.46 -20.52 -21.61
CA ASP A 569 0.14 -19.42 -20.71
C ASP A 569 -1.35 -19.44 -20.35
N LEU A 570 -1.66 -19.30 -19.05
CA LEU A 570 -3.01 -19.15 -18.52
C LEU A 570 -3.16 -17.70 -18.03
N VAL A 571 -4.08 -16.96 -18.68
CA VAL A 571 -4.33 -15.55 -18.37
C VAL A 571 -5.56 -15.40 -17.50
N VAL A 572 -5.37 -14.90 -16.27
CA VAL A 572 -6.44 -14.67 -15.30
C VAL A 572 -6.58 -13.16 -15.11
N THR A 573 -7.76 -12.59 -15.39
CA THR A 573 -8.00 -11.14 -15.30
C THR A 573 -9.39 -10.86 -14.75
N GLY A 574 -9.47 -10.33 -13.53
CA GLY A 574 -10.70 -10.02 -12.80
C GLY A 574 -10.78 -10.70 -11.45
N GLU A 575 -11.97 -10.75 -10.87
CA GLU A 575 -12.19 -11.23 -9.51
C GLU A 575 -12.00 -12.75 -9.38
N VAL A 576 -11.10 -13.14 -8.48
CA VAL A 576 -10.93 -14.54 -8.04
C VAL A 576 -11.82 -14.78 -6.83
N VAL A 577 -12.66 -15.83 -6.89
CA VAL A 577 -13.56 -16.17 -5.78
C VAL A 577 -13.23 -17.55 -5.23
N ALA A 578 -13.00 -17.64 -3.93
CA ALA A 578 -12.95 -18.92 -3.21
C ALA A 578 -14.38 -19.42 -2.96
N ASP A 579 -14.63 -20.71 -3.22
CA ASP A 579 -15.89 -21.39 -2.95
C ASP A 579 -15.56 -22.75 -2.30
N ILE A 580 -15.41 -22.73 -0.98
CA ILE A 580 -14.86 -23.84 -0.19
C ILE A 580 -15.94 -24.45 0.71
N TYR A 581 -16.26 -25.70 0.47
CA TYR A 581 -17.12 -26.51 1.35
C TYR A 581 -16.28 -27.19 2.40
N ALA A 582 -16.46 -26.78 3.66
CA ALA A 582 -15.65 -27.32 4.76
C ALA A 582 -16.48 -27.62 6.01
N SER A 583 -15.98 -28.52 6.84
CA SER A 583 -16.47 -28.74 8.19
C SER A 583 -15.34 -28.60 9.20
N THR A 584 -15.69 -28.19 10.42
CA THR A 584 -14.77 -28.13 11.57
C THR A 584 -15.31 -28.96 12.73
N THR A 585 -14.41 -29.54 13.52
CA THR A 585 -14.79 -30.15 14.83
C THR A 585 -15.04 -29.09 15.90
N GLY A 586 -14.63 -27.84 15.65
CA GLY A 586 -14.91 -26.67 16.50
C GLY A 586 -16.28 -26.05 16.26
N THR A 587 -16.50 -24.89 16.87
CA THR A 587 -17.73 -24.08 16.70
C THR A 587 -17.44 -22.70 16.12
N ASP A 588 -16.21 -22.46 15.71
CA ASP A 588 -15.73 -21.31 14.92
C ASP A 588 -14.50 -21.76 14.11
N ASN A 589 -14.15 -21.03 13.07
CA ASN A 589 -12.96 -21.29 12.24
C ASN A 589 -12.68 -20.09 11.32
N ASP A 590 -11.42 -19.88 10.96
CA ASP A 590 -11.04 -19.01 9.86
C ASP A 590 -10.66 -19.85 8.64
N MET A 591 -10.98 -19.34 7.45
CA MET A 591 -10.60 -19.93 6.18
C MET A 591 -9.73 -18.94 5.42
N VAL A 592 -8.46 -19.30 5.24
CA VAL A 592 -7.51 -18.53 4.41
C VAL A 592 -7.27 -19.33 3.15
N VAL A 593 -7.46 -18.70 2.00
CA VAL A 593 -7.20 -19.30 0.69
C VAL A 593 -6.19 -18.44 -0.06
N LYS A 594 -5.19 -19.09 -0.67
CA LYS A 594 -4.16 -18.44 -1.47
C LYS A 594 -4.10 -19.06 -2.87
N LEU A 595 -4.02 -18.23 -3.88
CA LEU A 595 -3.68 -18.62 -5.26
C LEU A 595 -2.20 -18.30 -5.47
N ILE A 596 -1.44 -19.28 -5.97
CA ILE A 596 0.03 -19.20 -6.03
C ILE A 596 0.51 -19.59 -7.42
N ASP A 597 1.42 -18.81 -7.97
CA ASP A 597 2.20 -19.13 -9.17
C ASP A 597 3.55 -19.73 -8.75
N GLN A 598 3.72 -21.04 -8.95
CA GLN A 598 5.00 -21.71 -8.71
C GLN A 598 5.85 -21.69 -9.98
N TYR A 599 6.99 -21.05 -9.89
CA TYR A 599 8.01 -20.98 -10.94
C TYR A 599 8.69 -22.33 -11.15
N PRO A 600 9.26 -22.59 -12.34
CA PRO A 600 10.01 -23.81 -12.63
C PRO A 600 11.25 -23.96 -11.74
N ASP A 601 11.65 -25.21 -11.44
CA ASP A 601 12.89 -25.49 -10.68
C ASP A 601 14.16 -25.14 -11.44
N ASP A 602 14.09 -24.99 -12.76
CA ASP A 602 15.17 -24.62 -13.67
C ASP A 602 15.04 -23.19 -14.22
N ASP A 603 14.27 -22.33 -13.53
CA ASP A 603 14.12 -20.92 -13.93
C ASP A 603 15.51 -20.28 -14.19
N PRO A 604 15.63 -19.46 -15.25
CA PRO A 604 16.88 -18.75 -15.57
C PRO A 604 17.40 -17.88 -14.43
N ASP A 605 16.53 -17.21 -13.68
CA ASP A 605 16.89 -16.50 -12.46
C ASP A 605 17.00 -17.49 -11.28
N PRO A 606 18.23 -17.70 -10.73
CA PRO A 606 18.42 -18.60 -9.60
C PRO A 606 17.55 -18.31 -8.37
N LYS A 607 17.13 -17.05 -8.18
CA LYS A 607 16.25 -16.65 -7.08
C LYS A 607 14.82 -17.15 -7.28
N MET A 608 14.39 -17.24 -8.53
CA MET A 608 13.03 -17.64 -8.90
C MET A 608 12.84 -19.16 -9.00
N ARG A 609 13.90 -19.96 -8.91
CA ARG A 609 13.81 -21.43 -9.01
C ARG A 609 12.90 -22.03 -7.95
N GLY A 610 11.80 -22.61 -8.42
CA GLY A 610 10.76 -23.18 -7.55
C GLY A 610 10.05 -22.16 -6.64
N TYR A 611 10.23 -20.87 -6.91
CA TYR A 611 9.60 -19.77 -6.15
C TYR A 611 8.10 -19.87 -6.20
N GLN A 612 7.44 -19.70 -5.06
CA GLN A 612 6.00 -19.75 -4.95
C GLN A 612 5.47 -18.34 -4.67
N LEU A 613 5.11 -17.64 -5.75
CA LEU A 613 4.55 -16.29 -5.70
C LEU A 613 3.07 -16.36 -5.37
N MET A 614 2.67 -15.81 -4.24
CA MET A 614 1.26 -15.60 -3.91
C MET A 614 0.71 -14.47 -4.80
N THR A 615 -0.23 -14.80 -5.69
CA THR A 615 -0.85 -13.82 -6.59
C THR A 615 -2.09 -13.18 -5.98
N ASN A 616 -2.89 -13.98 -5.25
CA ASN A 616 -4.10 -13.55 -4.54
C ASN A 616 -4.24 -14.33 -3.23
N ALA A 617 -4.78 -13.70 -2.23
CA ALA A 617 -5.13 -14.38 -1.00
C ALA A 617 -6.13 -13.56 -0.18
N GLU A 618 -6.97 -14.26 0.59
CA GLU A 618 -7.85 -13.60 1.55
C GLU A 618 -8.25 -14.56 2.67
N ILE A 619 -8.75 -13.99 3.77
CA ILE A 619 -9.26 -14.68 4.94
C ILE A 619 -10.75 -14.43 5.10
N PHE A 620 -11.49 -15.44 5.56
CA PHE A 620 -12.89 -15.30 5.97
C PHE A 620 -13.11 -15.93 7.34
N ARG A 621 -13.73 -15.19 8.25
CA ARG A 621 -14.04 -15.68 9.61
C ARG A 621 -15.40 -16.34 9.68
N GLY A 622 -15.45 -17.64 9.96
CA GLY A 622 -16.62 -18.50 9.83
C GLY A 622 -17.85 -18.09 10.63
N ARG A 623 -17.69 -17.45 11.78
CA ARG A 623 -18.82 -16.92 12.55
C ARG A 623 -19.71 -15.92 11.81
N TYR A 624 -19.22 -15.38 10.69
CA TYR A 624 -19.91 -14.40 9.84
C TYR A 624 -20.50 -14.98 8.56
N LEU A 625 -20.57 -16.28 8.42
CA LEU A 625 -21.19 -16.93 7.24
C LEU A 625 -22.68 -16.57 7.05
N SER A 626 -23.37 -16.21 8.14
CA SER A 626 -24.79 -15.80 8.10
C SER A 626 -24.99 -14.29 7.95
N GLY A 627 -23.92 -13.52 7.93
CA GLY A 627 -23.92 -12.05 7.87
C GLY A 627 -22.90 -11.42 8.80
N PHE A 628 -22.39 -10.26 8.44
CA PHE A 628 -21.32 -9.58 9.16
C PHE A 628 -21.78 -8.88 10.44
N ASP A 629 -23.06 -8.58 10.55
CA ASP A 629 -23.66 -7.86 11.69
C ASP A 629 -24.00 -8.77 12.89
N ASN A 630 -24.12 -10.09 12.66
CA ASN A 630 -24.59 -11.02 13.68
C ASN A 630 -23.77 -12.32 13.68
N PRO A 631 -22.64 -12.37 14.41
CA PRO A 631 -21.80 -13.56 14.48
C PRO A 631 -22.56 -14.75 15.15
N THR A 632 -22.53 -15.90 14.49
CA THR A 632 -23.20 -17.12 14.94
C THR A 632 -22.22 -18.30 15.05
N PRO A 633 -22.41 -19.23 16.01
CA PRO A 633 -21.55 -20.41 16.08
C PRO A 633 -21.75 -21.32 14.87
N LEU A 634 -20.66 -21.85 14.36
CA LEU A 634 -20.69 -22.95 13.41
C LEU A 634 -21.23 -24.22 14.11
N ARG A 635 -21.97 -25.03 13.36
CA ARG A 635 -22.37 -26.35 13.83
C ARG A 635 -21.21 -27.32 13.62
N ALA A 636 -20.63 -27.81 14.73
CA ALA A 636 -19.52 -28.75 14.67
C ALA A 636 -19.82 -29.99 13.81
N ASN A 637 -18.85 -30.38 12.97
CA ASN A 637 -18.93 -31.50 12.02
C ASN A 637 -20.01 -31.38 10.93
N SER A 638 -20.63 -30.19 10.78
CA SER A 638 -21.52 -29.89 9.67
C SER A 638 -20.74 -29.21 8.56
N VAL A 639 -21.17 -29.40 7.32
CA VAL A 639 -20.60 -28.71 6.15
C VAL A 639 -21.12 -27.28 6.12
N HIS A 640 -20.21 -26.37 5.87
CA HIS A 640 -20.45 -24.95 5.63
C HIS A 640 -19.78 -24.53 4.33
N GLU A 641 -20.41 -23.64 3.59
CA GLU A 641 -19.86 -23.01 2.38
C GLU A 641 -19.17 -21.69 2.77
N TYR A 642 -17.90 -21.56 2.40
CA TYR A 642 -17.11 -20.34 2.52
C TYR A 642 -16.94 -19.76 1.10
N ARG A 643 -17.75 -18.77 0.77
CA ARG A 643 -17.69 -18.11 -0.53
C ARG A 643 -17.33 -16.64 -0.36
N TYR A 644 -16.15 -16.25 -0.85
CA TYR A 644 -15.64 -14.87 -0.72
C TYR A 644 -14.60 -14.55 -1.79
N SER A 645 -14.45 -13.24 -2.07
CA SER A 645 -13.47 -12.70 -3.01
C SER A 645 -12.05 -12.85 -2.48
N LEU A 646 -11.12 -13.17 -3.37
CA LEU A 646 -9.67 -13.07 -3.15
C LEU A 646 -9.11 -11.83 -3.87
N HIS A 647 -9.94 -10.85 -4.17
CA HIS A 647 -9.67 -9.64 -4.95
C HIS A 647 -9.43 -9.87 -6.44
N ASP A 648 -9.38 -8.77 -7.18
CA ASP A 648 -9.07 -8.77 -8.61
C ASP A 648 -7.58 -9.04 -8.87
N ILE A 649 -7.33 -9.67 -10.01
CA ILE A 649 -5.99 -9.97 -10.53
C ILE A 649 -5.91 -9.58 -12.00
N ASP A 650 -4.69 -9.33 -12.48
CA ASP A 650 -4.32 -9.36 -13.89
C ASP A 650 -2.96 -10.02 -14.04
N HIS A 651 -2.97 -11.34 -14.21
CA HIS A 651 -1.76 -12.16 -14.14
C HIS A 651 -1.73 -13.24 -15.22
N VAL A 652 -0.53 -13.52 -15.73
CA VAL A 652 -0.26 -14.62 -16.64
C VAL A 652 0.57 -15.68 -15.92
N PHE A 653 -0.04 -16.80 -15.59
CA PHE A 653 0.68 -18.02 -15.25
C PHE A 653 1.34 -18.56 -16.50
N LYS A 654 2.66 -18.56 -16.55
CA LYS A 654 3.43 -18.90 -17.75
C LYS A 654 3.45 -20.40 -18.02
N ALA A 655 3.61 -20.78 -19.29
CA ALA A 655 4.01 -22.14 -19.65
C ALA A 655 5.27 -22.55 -18.90
N GLY A 656 5.28 -23.75 -18.33
CA GLY A 656 6.36 -24.22 -17.43
C GLY A 656 6.10 -23.99 -15.95
N HIS A 657 5.18 -23.09 -15.59
CA HIS A 657 4.77 -22.84 -14.21
C HIS A 657 3.71 -23.84 -13.73
N THR A 658 3.45 -23.81 -12.43
CA THR A 658 2.42 -24.66 -11.80
C THR A 658 1.51 -23.78 -10.94
N VAL A 659 0.20 -23.90 -11.16
CA VAL A 659 -0.79 -23.22 -10.29
C VAL A 659 -0.98 -24.03 -9.02
N LEU A 660 -0.88 -23.38 -7.87
CA LEU A 660 -1.16 -23.95 -6.56
C LEU A 660 -2.30 -23.20 -5.88
N VAL A 661 -3.05 -23.93 -5.06
CA VAL A 661 -3.98 -23.38 -4.08
C VAL A 661 -3.59 -23.87 -2.70
N GLU A 662 -3.42 -22.97 -1.75
CA GLU A 662 -3.23 -23.28 -0.33
C GLU A 662 -4.49 -22.92 0.45
N VAL A 663 -4.87 -23.81 1.39
CA VAL A 663 -5.96 -23.58 2.33
C VAL A 663 -5.46 -23.82 3.73
N GLN A 664 -5.65 -22.83 4.62
CA GLN A 664 -5.22 -22.85 6.01
C GLN A 664 -6.22 -22.13 6.91
N SER A 665 -6.09 -22.21 8.24
CA SER A 665 -7.04 -21.63 9.20
C SER A 665 -6.41 -20.61 10.16
N SER A 666 -5.28 -20.05 9.80
CA SER A 666 -4.65 -18.95 10.53
C SER A 666 -3.62 -18.23 9.64
N TRP A 667 -3.39 -16.95 9.90
CA TRP A 667 -2.42 -16.10 9.17
C TRP A 667 -1.80 -15.10 10.16
N PHE A 668 -1.06 -15.68 11.11
CA PHE A 668 -0.67 -15.02 12.36
C PHE A 668 0.72 -14.38 12.31
N PRO A 669 0.97 -13.27 13.01
CA PRO A 669 0.06 -12.43 13.78
C PRO A 669 -0.58 -11.30 12.98
N LEU A 670 -0.53 -11.34 11.63
CA LEU A 670 -1.26 -10.35 10.83
C LEU A 670 -2.72 -10.32 11.28
N TYR A 671 -3.37 -11.50 11.28
CA TYR A 671 -4.69 -11.68 11.86
C TYR A 671 -4.64 -12.31 13.24
N ASP A 672 -5.60 -11.96 14.09
CA ASP A 672 -5.76 -12.57 15.40
C ASP A 672 -6.13 -14.07 15.27
N ARG A 673 -5.74 -14.85 16.27
CA ARG A 673 -6.03 -16.28 16.28
C ARG A 673 -7.53 -16.52 16.50
N ASN A 674 -8.13 -17.35 15.64
CA ASN A 674 -9.44 -17.90 15.95
C ASN A 674 -9.30 -18.94 17.08
N PRO A 675 -10.08 -18.85 18.17
CA PRO A 675 -10.05 -19.83 19.26
C PRO A 675 -10.60 -21.21 18.84
N GLN A 676 -11.14 -21.38 17.64
CA GLN A 676 -11.85 -22.57 17.13
C GLN A 676 -13.09 -22.93 17.97
N THR A 677 -13.38 -22.13 18.98
CA THR A 677 -14.55 -22.20 19.85
C THR A 677 -15.28 -20.89 19.78
N PHE A 678 -16.57 -20.93 19.47
CA PHE A 678 -17.36 -19.71 19.45
C PHE A 678 -17.45 -19.08 20.84
N VAL A 679 -17.06 -17.82 20.93
CA VAL A 679 -17.29 -16.94 22.07
C VAL A 679 -18.04 -15.69 21.58
N PRO A 680 -18.97 -15.10 22.35
CA PRO A 680 -19.78 -13.97 21.88
C PRO A 680 -18.95 -12.79 21.39
N ASN A 681 -17.86 -12.48 22.06
CA ASN A 681 -16.90 -11.46 21.63
C ASN A 681 -15.50 -12.06 21.56
N ILE A 682 -15.00 -12.25 20.34
CA ILE A 682 -13.69 -12.86 20.07
C ILE A 682 -12.53 -12.04 20.63
N MET A 683 -12.66 -10.73 20.70
CA MET A 683 -11.62 -9.82 21.22
C MET A 683 -11.33 -10.06 22.71
N THR A 684 -12.25 -10.75 23.42
CA THR A 684 -12.15 -11.05 24.85
C THR A 684 -12.03 -12.55 25.14
N ALA A 685 -11.67 -13.35 24.13
CA ALA A 685 -11.49 -14.80 24.29
C ALA A 685 -10.42 -15.10 25.36
N LYS A 686 -10.69 -16.13 26.18
CA LYS A 686 -9.80 -16.52 27.27
C LYS A 686 -8.88 -17.68 26.84
N PRO A 687 -7.76 -17.91 27.53
CA PRO A 687 -6.83 -18.99 27.17
C PRO A 687 -7.50 -20.37 27.03
N GLU A 688 -8.51 -20.69 27.85
CA GLU A 688 -9.24 -21.94 27.81
C GLU A 688 -10.19 -22.11 26.60
N ASP A 689 -10.49 -21.01 25.88
CA ASP A 689 -11.33 -21.03 24.69
C ASP A 689 -10.57 -21.51 23.45
N TYR A 690 -9.23 -21.33 23.45
CA TYR A 690 -8.38 -21.73 22.34
C TYR A 690 -8.15 -23.23 22.32
N LYS A 691 -8.73 -23.95 21.34
CA LYS A 691 -8.66 -25.39 21.22
C LYS A 691 -8.28 -25.82 19.81
N PRO A 692 -7.45 -26.85 19.66
CA PRO A 692 -7.22 -27.43 18.34
C PRO A 692 -8.53 -27.96 17.73
N ALA A 693 -8.67 -27.80 16.41
CA ALA A 693 -9.78 -28.35 15.65
C ALA A 693 -9.28 -29.07 14.39
N THR A 694 -10.05 -30.04 13.92
CA THR A 694 -9.82 -30.68 12.63
C THR A 694 -10.71 -30.01 11.60
N ILE A 695 -10.10 -29.56 10.51
CA ILE A 695 -10.77 -28.97 9.36
C ILE A 695 -10.81 -30.01 8.24
N THR A 696 -11.96 -30.17 7.62
CA THR A 696 -12.15 -31.07 6.49
C THR A 696 -12.73 -30.31 5.31
N ILE A 697 -11.96 -30.18 4.24
CA ILE A 697 -12.39 -29.66 2.94
C ILE A 697 -13.05 -30.78 2.17
N LEU A 698 -14.27 -30.57 1.68
CA LEU A 698 -15.02 -31.55 0.92
C LEU A 698 -14.80 -31.37 -0.59
N SER A 699 -14.80 -32.49 -1.28
CA SER A 699 -14.61 -32.57 -2.72
C SER A 699 -15.43 -33.74 -3.28
N ASP A 700 -16.72 -33.55 -3.37
CA ASP A 700 -17.68 -34.54 -3.86
C ASP A 700 -18.72 -33.87 -4.78
N PRO A 701 -19.58 -34.62 -5.49
CA PRO A 701 -20.54 -34.03 -6.41
C PRO A 701 -21.52 -33.01 -5.81
N ASP A 702 -21.79 -33.12 -4.51
CA ASP A 702 -22.70 -32.22 -3.78
C ASP A 702 -21.97 -31.03 -3.12
N HIS A 703 -20.64 -31.16 -2.92
CA HIS A 703 -19.78 -30.16 -2.26
C HIS A 703 -18.47 -29.97 -3.04
N GLN A 704 -18.55 -29.14 -4.08
CA GLN A 704 -17.50 -28.97 -5.08
C GLN A 704 -16.58 -27.80 -4.72
N SER A 705 -15.69 -27.97 -3.72
CA SER A 705 -14.73 -26.91 -3.38
C SER A 705 -13.90 -26.52 -4.58
N SER A 706 -13.82 -25.21 -4.87
CA SER A 706 -13.15 -24.67 -6.06
C SER A 706 -12.68 -23.23 -5.87
N LEU A 707 -11.83 -22.74 -6.78
CA LEU A 707 -11.66 -21.33 -7.08
C LEU A 707 -12.38 -21.00 -8.39
N GLN A 708 -13.10 -19.90 -8.41
CA GLN A 708 -13.66 -19.33 -9.62
C GLN A 708 -12.61 -18.38 -10.20
N LEU A 709 -12.09 -18.70 -11.40
CA LEU A 709 -11.05 -17.92 -12.07
C LEU A 709 -11.61 -17.26 -13.33
N PRO A 710 -11.49 -15.94 -13.49
CA PRO A 710 -11.87 -15.23 -14.71
C PRO A 710 -10.77 -15.38 -15.78
N LEU A 711 -10.99 -16.23 -16.77
CA LEU A 711 -10.00 -16.54 -17.81
C LEU A 711 -10.22 -15.68 -19.06
N MET A 712 -9.13 -15.07 -19.54
CA MET A 712 -9.11 -14.30 -20.81
C MET A 712 -8.90 -15.21 -22.03
N ASN A 713 -8.32 -16.36 -21.81
CA ASN A 713 -8.05 -17.39 -22.81
C ASN A 713 -8.46 -18.74 -22.23
N PRO A 714 -9.79 -19.02 -22.10
CA PRO A 714 -10.22 -20.30 -21.56
C PRO A 714 -9.61 -21.42 -22.41
N CYS A 715 -8.84 -22.26 -21.76
CA CYS A 715 -8.27 -23.43 -22.40
C CYS A 715 -9.40 -24.47 -22.64
N ASP A 716 -9.57 -24.95 -23.84
CA ASP A 716 -10.21 -26.24 -24.03
C ASP A 716 -9.49 -27.25 -23.14
N HIS A 717 -10.18 -27.87 -22.18
CA HIS A 717 -9.70 -28.61 -21.02
C HIS A 717 -8.59 -29.66 -21.27
N ILE A 718 -8.17 -29.87 -22.48
CA ILE A 718 -7.16 -30.87 -22.91
C ILE A 718 -5.86 -30.20 -23.41
N GLU A 719 -5.87 -28.96 -23.82
CA GLU A 719 -4.71 -28.32 -24.49
C GLU A 719 -3.76 -27.54 -23.59
N CYS A 720 -4.15 -27.25 -22.33
CA CYS A 720 -3.32 -26.48 -21.41
C CYS A 720 -2.34 -27.35 -20.60
N PHE A 721 -2.47 -28.69 -20.63
CA PHE A 721 -1.62 -29.61 -19.85
C PHE A 721 -0.92 -30.66 -20.67
#